data_93d0431d1ed78d91cc9b97bdcec134c1
#
_entry.id   93d0431d1ed78d91cc9b97bdcec134c1
#
_cell.length_a   1.000
_cell.length_b   1.000
_cell.length_c   1.000
_cell.angle_alpha   90.00
_cell.angle_beta   90.00
_cell.angle_gamma   90.00
#
_symmetry.space_group_name_H-M   'P 1'
#
loop_
_entity.id
_entity.type
_entity.pdbx_description
1 polymer ?
#
loop_
_entity_poly.entity_id
_entity_poly.type
_entity_poly.pdbx_seq_one_letter_code
_entity_poly.pdbx_strand_id
1 'polypeptide(L)'
;SHQFYAMPTQKFTSLLFFVGLLLAGTALSAQSTNADWLRHLEMNGITVSVPTGIDGVEVNGSTVSVTTANGVSSLELSPGLNLLKADGQIQLYHISPAPDAGDNRLRRIPLWLSILPPLIAIGLALLFKEVLISLFAGIWVGAFIAGGLRFEGFLGIIKALLQTVEHYILKALNDGGHLSVLIFSLLIGGMVAIISRNGGMAGVVQRLAKYAKTPKSAQFITWLLGVAIFFDDYANTLIVGNTMRSVTDSFRISREKLAYIVDSTAAPVASVAFITTWIGAELGYIGDGIKDVPALAGTTPYAIFLESLKYSFYPVLTLAFILMLIVMRRDYGPMLKAERRARTTGEVKATSAELEHVEETEDLSPVKGAPLRARNAILPVLTVIVMTIIGLLDTGLGSIYSGLANPPASDGWGATWGAMDGGFFGKLGLVIGAADSYVALLWASISGVVVAIILTISQRIMNISQTMSSLTSGLKAMFGAVMILTLAWALAITTEELHTADFLVDLLGNSLNPYFLPPIIFVLAALISFSTGSSWSTMAILYPIAIPLTWFVAEQAGWEAAAAQGLLYNVISIVLAASVLGDHCSPISDTTILSSLASDCNHIDHVSTQLPYALTVGTVSIVLGFVASLLGGGWLLCLLLMGVGLAVLYGVVRWKGQVVADA
;
A
#
# COMPACT_ATOMS: atom_id res chain seq x y z
N SER A 1 -29.13 -14.37 -25.88
CA SER A 1 -29.33 -13.14 -26.67
C SER A 1 -28.56 -12.01 -26.01
N HIS A 2 -27.41 -11.70 -26.61
CA HIS A 2 -26.50 -10.66 -26.18
C HIS A 2 -27.17 -9.29 -26.30
N GLN A 3 -27.47 -8.64 -25.19
CA GLN A 3 -27.68 -7.19 -25.16
C GLN A 3 -26.35 -6.53 -24.83
N PHE A 4 -25.68 -6.01 -25.87
CA PHE A 4 -24.64 -5.00 -25.69
C PHE A 4 -25.26 -3.77 -25.05
N TYR A 5 -24.92 -3.50 -23.78
CA TYR A 5 -25.22 -2.21 -23.15
C TYR A 5 -24.42 -1.12 -23.87
N ALA A 6 -25.10 -0.34 -24.70
CA ALA A 6 -24.52 0.87 -25.26
C ALA A 6 -24.17 1.82 -24.11
N MET A 7 -22.89 2.14 -23.95
CA MET A 7 -22.42 3.17 -23.03
C MET A 7 -23.13 4.49 -23.27
N PRO A 8 -23.47 5.23 -22.21
CA PRO A 8 -23.82 6.63 -22.37
C PRO A 8 -22.57 7.36 -22.89
N THR A 9 -22.66 7.88 -24.10
CA THR A 9 -21.61 8.63 -24.82
C THR A 9 -20.98 9.76 -24.01
N GLN A 10 -21.68 10.25 -22.99
CA GLN A 10 -21.24 11.29 -22.06
C GLN A 10 -20.09 10.88 -21.13
N LYS A 11 -19.96 9.60 -20.76
CA LYS A 11 -18.85 9.12 -19.90
C LYS A 11 -17.55 8.88 -20.69
N PHE A 12 -17.69 8.46 -21.94
CA PHE A 12 -16.56 8.26 -22.84
C PHE A 12 -15.97 9.60 -23.29
N THR A 13 -16.81 10.60 -23.57
CA THR A 13 -16.35 11.95 -23.90
C THR A 13 -15.70 12.66 -22.72
N SER A 14 -16.14 12.43 -21.48
CA SER A 14 -15.49 13.01 -20.29
C SER A 14 -14.10 12.43 -20.04
N LEU A 15 -13.90 11.13 -20.29
CA LEU A 15 -12.60 10.48 -20.18
C LEU A 15 -11.63 10.96 -21.28
N LEU A 16 -12.12 11.06 -22.52
CA LEU A 16 -11.37 11.62 -23.66
C LEU A 16 -11.05 13.10 -23.47
N PHE A 17 -11.96 13.87 -22.85
CA PHE A 17 -11.72 15.28 -22.53
C PHE A 17 -10.67 15.44 -21.43
N PHE A 18 -10.67 14.57 -20.41
CA PHE A 18 -9.66 14.59 -19.34
C PHE A 18 -8.27 14.16 -19.85
N VAL A 19 -8.23 13.13 -20.70
CA VAL A 19 -7.00 12.71 -21.39
C VAL A 19 -6.54 13.77 -22.39
N GLY A 20 -7.47 14.41 -23.09
CA GLY A 20 -7.17 15.51 -24.01
C GLY A 20 -6.66 16.78 -23.33
N LEU A 21 -7.14 17.10 -22.12
CA LEU A 21 -6.63 18.22 -21.30
C LEU A 21 -5.22 17.95 -20.76
N LEU A 22 -4.94 16.70 -20.36
CA LEU A 22 -3.60 16.26 -19.99
C LEU A 22 -2.63 16.31 -21.19
N LEU A 23 -3.10 15.95 -22.40
CA LEU A 23 -2.31 15.99 -23.63
C LEU A 23 -2.06 17.42 -24.13
N ALA A 24 -3.02 18.33 -23.94
CA ALA A 24 -2.89 19.75 -24.38
C ALA A 24 -1.95 20.55 -23.49
N GLY A 25 -1.85 20.23 -22.18
CA GLY A 25 -0.94 20.89 -21.25
C GLY A 25 0.54 20.63 -21.53
N THR A 26 0.86 19.51 -22.18
CA THR A 26 2.25 19.06 -22.41
C THR A 26 2.85 19.55 -23.73
N ALA A 27 2.05 20.10 -24.64
CA ALA A 27 2.53 20.60 -25.93
C ALA A 27 3.24 21.97 -25.85
N LEU A 28 3.18 22.66 -24.71
CA LEU A 28 3.68 24.04 -24.57
C LEU A 28 5.06 24.19 -23.91
N SER A 29 5.71 23.10 -23.50
CA SER A 29 7.02 23.18 -22.81
C SER A 29 8.23 22.67 -23.60
N ALA A 30 8.12 22.45 -24.89
CA ALA A 30 9.18 21.85 -25.71
C ALA A 30 10.04 22.86 -26.47
N GLN A 31 10.42 23.97 -25.87
CA GLN A 31 11.52 24.83 -26.38
C GLN A 31 12.12 25.66 -25.23
N SER A 32 13.08 25.11 -24.51
CA SER A 32 14.07 25.91 -23.79
C SER A 32 15.48 25.48 -24.21
N THR A 33 16.25 26.48 -24.50
CA THR A 33 17.61 26.46 -25.03
C THR A 33 18.62 25.74 -24.13
N ASN A 34 19.49 24.98 -24.73
CA ASN A 34 20.49 24.02 -24.24
C ASN A 34 21.53 24.47 -23.19
N ALA A 35 21.41 25.61 -22.53
CA ALA A 35 22.53 26.16 -21.77
C ALA A 35 22.46 26.07 -20.23
N ASP A 36 21.29 25.92 -19.61
CA ASP A 36 21.15 26.07 -18.14
C ASP A 36 21.07 24.78 -17.33
N TRP A 37 21.02 23.63 -17.96
CA TRP A 37 20.77 22.35 -17.29
C TRP A 37 22.02 21.50 -17.00
N LEU A 38 23.20 22.08 -17.00
CA LEU A 38 24.49 21.39 -17.09
C LEU A 38 25.31 21.34 -15.80
N ARG A 39 24.75 21.63 -14.62
CA ARG A 39 25.54 21.68 -13.38
C ARG A 39 25.60 20.33 -12.63
N HIS A 40 24.60 19.49 -12.73
CA HIS A 40 24.58 18.17 -12.11
C HIS A 40 23.99 17.14 -13.08
N LEU A 41 24.75 16.08 -13.36
CA LEU A 41 24.31 14.94 -14.14
C LEU A 41 24.16 13.72 -13.22
N GLU A 42 22.95 13.21 -13.15
CA GLU A 42 22.66 11.93 -12.51
C GLU A 42 22.19 10.94 -13.59
N MET A 43 22.76 9.74 -13.61
CA MET A 43 22.41 8.70 -14.55
C MET A 43 22.01 7.45 -13.78
N ASN A 44 20.75 7.01 -13.91
CA ASN A 44 20.21 5.84 -13.24
C ASN A 44 20.46 5.82 -11.71
N GLY A 45 20.27 6.96 -11.04
CA GLY A 45 20.49 7.09 -9.59
C GLY A 45 21.95 7.23 -9.16
N ILE A 46 22.90 7.24 -10.09
CA ILE A 46 24.32 7.45 -9.81
C ILE A 46 24.69 8.88 -10.16
N THR A 47 25.07 9.69 -9.17
CA THR A 47 25.61 11.03 -9.42
C THR A 47 26.95 10.89 -10.10
N VAL A 48 27.02 11.42 -11.32
CA VAL A 48 28.28 11.44 -12.07
C VAL A 48 29.07 12.64 -11.60
N SER A 49 30.16 12.40 -10.85
CA SER A 49 31.10 13.46 -10.44
C SER A 49 31.86 13.96 -11.65
N VAL A 50 31.41 15.11 -12.18
CA VAL A 50 32.12 15.82 -13.22
C VAL A 50 32.97 16.94 -12.60
N PRO A 51 34.28 16.96 -12.76
CA PRO A 51 35.10 18.03 -12.20
C PRO A 51 34.80 19.33 -12.94
N THR A 52 34.28 20.34 -12.23
CA THR A 52 34.11 21.75 -12.61
C THR A 52 33.39 22.04 -13.94
N GLY A 53 32.12 22.40 -13.85
CA GLY A 53 31.33 23.06 -14.90
C GLY A 53 31.09 22.22 -16.15
N ILE A 54 29.84 21.85 -16.38
CA ILE A 54 29.42 21.12 -17.59
C ILE A 54 29.05 22.20 -18.64
N ASP A 55 29.70 22.16 -19.79
CA ASP A 55 29.46 23.11 -20.90
C ASP A 55 28.50 22.54 -21.96
N GLY A 56 28.32 21.23 -22.04
CA GLY A 56 27.39 20.56 -22.96
C GLY A 56 27.23 19.06 -22.70
N VAL A 57 26.05 18.52 -23.02
CA VAL A 57 25.78 17.08 -23.05
C VAL A 57 25.22 16.71 -24.41
N GLU A 58 25.89 15.82 -25.12
CA GLU A 58 25.42 15.26 -26.37
C GLU A 58 25.18 13.75 -26.17
N VAL A 59 24.04 13.26 -26.64
CA VAL A 59 23.71 11.84 -26.60
C VAL A 59 23.77 11.29 -28.02
N ASN A 60 24.83 10.52 -28.31
CA ASN A 60 25.06 9.90 -29.61
C ASN A 60 25.05 8.37 -29.48
N GLY A 61 24.01 7.75 -30.01
CA GLY A 61 23.85 6.29 -29.94
C GLY A 61 23.72 5.80 -28.48
N SER A 62 24.70 5.00 -28.02
CA SER A 62 24.77 4.53 -26.63
C SER A 62 25.68 5.37 -25.74
N THR A 63 26.25 6.42 -26.26
CA THR A 63 27.27 7.22 -25.56
C THR A 63 26.72 8.59 -25.21
N VAL A 64 26.80 8.97 -23.95
CA VAL A 64 26.57 10.33 -23.45
C VAL A 64 27.92 11.02 -23.36
N SER A 65 28.15 12.03 -24.22
CA SER A 65 29.36 12.85 -24.19
C SER A 65 29.09 14.09 -23.33
N VAL A 66 29.84 14.26 -22.26
CA VAL A 66 29.78 15.41 -21.35
C VAL A 66 30.99 16.29 -21.64
N THR A 67 30.76 17.49 -22.15
CA THR A 67 31.83 18.49 -22.39
C THR A 67 32.01 19.34 -21.13
N THR A 68 33.25 19.44 -20.67
CA THR A 68 33.64 20.26 -19.53
C THR A 68 34.79 21.16 -19.93
N ALA A 69 35.10 22.18 -19.13
CA ALA A 69 36.28 23.05 -19.34
C ALA A 69 37.61 22.25 -19.44
N ASN A 70 37.64 21.04 -18.92
CA ASN A 70 38.83 20.16 -18.90
C ASN A 70 38.81 19.06 -19.99
N GLY A 71 37.82 19.05 -20.88
CA GLY A 71 37.71 18.07 -21.96
C GLY A 71 36.34 17.38 -22.03
N VAL A 72 36.22 16.39 -22.92
CA VAL A 72 35.00 15.62 -23.13
C VAL A 72 35.15 14.28 -22.40
N SER A 73 34.20 13.98 -21.47
CA SER A 73 34.06 12.71 -20.83
C SER A 73 32.91 11.93 -21.47
N SER A 74 33.10 10.68 -21.82
CA SER A 74 32.05 9.83 -22.40
C SER A 74 31.56 8.81 -21.37
N LEU A 75 30.23 8.69 -21.25
CA LEU A 75 29.51 7.72 -20.42
C LEU A 75 28.71 6.80 -21.35
N GLU A 76 28.75 5.50 -21.12
CA GLU A 76 27.93 4.57 -21.87
C GLU A 76 26.58 4.35 -21.18
N LEU A 77 25.50 4.47 -21.94
CA LEU A 77 24.15 4.12 -21.54
C LEU A 77 23.97 2.60 -21.69
N SER A 78 23.39 1.96 -20.68
CA SER A 78 23.08 0.56 -20.70
C SER A 78 21.91 0.23 -21.66
N PRO A 79 21.88 -0.96 -22.28
CA PRO A 79 20.70 -1.39 -23.03
C PRO A 79 19.46 -1.37 -22.16
N GLY A 80 18.33 -0.87 -22.69
CA GLY A 80 17.07 -0.70 -21.96
C GLY A 80 16.78 0.76 -21.64
N LEU A 81 16.03 1.00 -20.58
CA LEU A 81 15.65 2.32 -20.12
C LEU A 81 16.80 3.00 -19.34
N ASN A 82 17.01 4.27 -19.59
CA ASN A 82 17.99 5.09 -18.92
C ASN A 82 17.36 6.44 -18.57
N LEU A 83 17.41 6.80 -17.28
CA LEU A 83 16.97 8.09 -16.78
C LEU A 83 18.17 9.03 -16.65
N LEU A 84 18.07 10.18 -17.29
CA LEU A 84 19.05 11.25 -17.15
C LEU A 84 18.38 12.41 -16.40
N LYS A 85 18.97 12.82 -15.29
CA LYS A 85 18.58 14.03 -14.55
C LYS A 85 19.69 15.06 -14.68
N ALA A 86 19.35 16.24 -15.13
CA ALA A 86 20.29 17.35 -15.23
C ALA A 86 19.57 18.66 -14.92
N ASP A 87 20.02 19.39 -13.90
CA ASP A 87 19.51 20.69 -13.47
C ASP A 87 17.98 20.85 -13.49
N GLY A 88 17.27 19.88 -12.87
CA GLY A 88 15.81 19.91 -12.77
C GLY A 88 15.06 19.46 -14.02
N GLN A 89 15.75 19.00 -15.07
CA GLN A 89 15.11 18.32 -16.20
C GLN A 89 15.36 16.82 -16.15
N ILE A 90 14.29 16.06 -16.35
CA ILE A 90 14.34 14.60 -16.36
C ILE A 90 14.03 14.11 -17.77
N GLN A 91 14.89 13.28 -18.33
CA GLN A 91 14.73 12.72 -19.66
C GLN A 91 14.90 11.19 -19.62
N LEU A 92 13.96 10.49 -20.22
CA LEU A 92 13.96 9.04 -20.31
C LEU A 92 14.37 8.60 -21.72
N TYR A 93 15.36 7.74 -21.80
CA TYR A 93 15.88 7.19 -23.04
C TYR A 93 15.80 5.66 -23.04
N HIS A 94 15.45 5.09 -24.16
CA HIS A 94 15.54 3.66 -24.40
C HIS A 94 16.64 3.35 -25.39
N ILE A 95 17.56 2.45 -25.03
CA ILE A 95 18.59 1.92 -25.92
C ILE A 95 18.25 0.51 -26.33
N SER A 96 18.21 0.28 -27.64
CA SER A 96 18.01 -1.06 -28.18
C SER A 96 19.22 -1.94 -27.91
N PRO A 97 19.03 -3.17 -27.42
CA PRO A 97 20.11 -4.14 -27.28
C PRO A 97 20.65 -4.66 -28.64
N ALA A 98 19.93 -4.46 -29.75
CA ALA A 98 20.34 -4.93 -31.06
C ALA A 98 21.51 -4.09 -31.61
N PRO A 99 22.68 -4.71 -31.88
CA PRO A 99 23.86 -3.99 -32.38
C PRO A 99 23.68 -3.37 -33.78
N ASP A 100 22.74 -3.91 -34.58
CA ASP A 100 22.55 -3.51 -36.00
C ASP A 100 21.52 -2.39 -36.17
N ALA A 101 21.04 -1.75 -35.07
CA ALA A 101 19.97 -0.76 -35.16
C ALA A 101 20.41 0.61 -35.68
N GLY A 102 21.69 0.89 -35.92
CA GLY A 102 22.21 2.16 -36.42
C GLY A 102 21.73 3.36 -35.61
N ASP A 103 21.38 4.46 -36.28
CA ASP A 103 20.90 5.70 -35.66
C ASP A 103 19.58 5.55 -34.89
N ASN A 104 18.81 4.47 -35.12
CA ASN A 104 17.58 4.16 -34.39
C ASN A 104 17.81 3.44 -33.05
N ARG A 105 19.05 3.30 -32.59
CA ARG A 105 19.38 2.61 -31.34
C ARG A 105 18.91 3.37 -30.12
N LEU A 106 18.99 4.69 -30.17
CA LEU A 106 18.56 5.59 -29.11
C LEU A 106 17.16 6.14 -29.40
N ARG A 107 16.26 6.09 -28.44
CA ARG A 107 14.94 6.69 -28.52
C ARG A 107 14.57 7.41 -27.23
N ARG A 108 14.23 8.69 -27.32
CA ARG A 108 13.68 9.46 -26.21
C ARG A 108 12.22 9.06 -26.00
N ILE A 109 11.88 8.73 -24.77
CA ILE A 109 10.51 8.42 -24.35
C ILE A 109 9.97 9.63 -23.59
N PRO A 110 8.83 10.22 -24.01
CA PRO A 110 8.20 11.27 -23.23
C PRO A 110 7.83 10.77 -21.84
N LEU A 111 8.35 11.42 -20.79
CA LEU A 111 8.21 10.97 -19.41
C LEU A 111 6.75 10.88 -18.94
N TRP A 112 5.85 11.73 -19.50
CA TRP A 112 4.43 11.68 -19.19
C TRP A 112 3.75 10.36 -19.58
N LEU A 113 4.33 9.59 -20.50
CA LEU A 113 3.82 8.25 -20.86
C LEU A 113 3.91 7.26 -19.67
N SER A 114 4.78 7.53 -18.71
CA SER A 114 4.95 6.69 -17.52
C SER A 114 3.69 6.59 -16.66
N ILE A 115 2.77 7.56 -16.73
CA ILE A 115 1.52 7.53 -15.97
C ILE A 115 0.42 6.71 -16.68
N LEU A 116 0.58 6.36 -17.96
CA LEU A 116 -0.44 5.64 -18.72
C LEU A 116 -0.72 4.23 -18.18
N PRO A 117 0.26 3.39 -17.81
CA PRO A 117 0.01 2.05 -17.28
C PRO A 117 -0.95 2.06 -16.09
N PRO A 118 -0.71 2.79 -15.00
CA PRO A 118 -1.64 2.84 -13.88
C PRO A 118 -2.97 3.51 -14.24
N LEU A 119 -3.00 4.54 -15.09
CA LEU A 119 -4.25 5.16 -15.51
C LEU A 119 -5.13 4.19 -16.33
N ILE A 120 -4.53 3.40 -17.20
CA ILE A 120 -5.24 2.36 -17.98
C ILE A 120 -5.76 1.27 -17.04
N ALA A 121 -4.92 0.77 -16.14
CA ALA A 121 -5.35 -0.24 -15.17
C ALA A 121 -6.56 0.26 -14.35
N ILE A 122 -6.47 1.46 -13.79
CA ILE A 122 -7.54 2.08 -13.00
C ILE A 122 -8.78 2.34 -13.87
N GLY A 123 -8.59 2.97 -15.03
CA GLY A 123 -9.68 3.33 -15.93
C GLY A 123 -10.47 2.11 -16.39
N LEU A 124 -9.79 1.04 -16.79
CA LEU A 124 -10.45 -0.21 -17.21
C LEU A 124 -11.10 -0.93 -16.02
N ALA A 125 -10.47 -0.94 -14.84
CA ALA A 125 -11.04 -1.55 -13.65
C ALA A 125 -12.36 -0.87 -13.25
N LEU A 126 -12.40 0.45 -13.27
CA LEU A 126 -13.61 1.22 -12.97
C LEU A 126 -14.69 1.08 -14.06
N LEU A 127 -14.27 0.95 -15.33
CA LEU A 127 -15.16 0.87 -16.47
C LEU A 127 -15.80 -0.50 -16.62
N PHE A 128 -14.98 -1.54 -16.62
CA PHE A 128 -15.40 -2.92 -16.86
C PHE A 128 -15.66 -3.71 -15.58
N LYS A 129 -15.24 -3.17 -14.44
CA LYS A 129 -15.27 -3.85 -13.13
C LYS A 129 -14.51 -5.18 -13.11
N GLU A 130 -13.48 -5.28 -13.96
CA GLU A 130 -12.64 -6.45 -14.16
C GLU A 130 -11.19 -6.10 -13.82
N VAL A 131 -10.72 -6.56 -12.65
CA VAL A 131 -9.42 -6.15 -12.10
C VAL A 131 -8.26 -6.85 -12.82
N LEU A 132 -8.36 -8.17 -13.04
CA LEU A 132 -7.27 -8.96 -13.64
C LEU A 132 -6.90 -8.48 -15.05
N ILE A 133 -7.93 -8.32 -15.91
CA ILE A 133 -7.74 -7.85 -17.28
C ILE A 133 -7.20 -6.42 -17.28
N SER A 134 -7.68 -5.60 -16.36
CA SER A 134 -7.28 -4.19 -16.27
C SER A 134 -5.82 -4.02 -15.85
N LEU A 135 -5.38 -4.76 -14.84
CA LEU A 135 -3.99 -4.81 -14.40
C LEU A 135 -3.09 -5.33 -15.52
N PHE A 136 -3.48 -6.44 -16.13
CA PHE A 136 -2.72 -7.03 -17.24
C PHE A 136 -2.58 -6.07 -18.43
N ALA A 137 -3.64 -5.36 -18.80
CA ALA A 137 -3.62 -4.35 -19.86
C ALA A 137 -2.69 -3.17 -19.50
N GLY A 138 -2.72 -2.71 -18.23
CA GLY A 138 -1.80 -1.69 -17.74
C GLY A 138 -0.34 -2.12 -17.87
N ILE A 139 0.00 -3.33 -17.41
CA ILE A 139 1.35 -3.89 -17.51
C ILE A 139 1.77 -4.02 -18.98
N TRP A 140 0.88 -4.52 -19.82
CA TRP A 140 1.16 -4.67 -21.24
C TRP A 140 1.48 -3.35 -21.92
N VAL A 141 0.70 -2.30 -21.69
CA VAL A 141 0.99 -0.95 -22.19
C VAL A 141 2.31 -0.43 -21.63
N GLY A 142 2.56 -0.65 -20.35
CA GLY A 142 3.83 -0.29 -19.71
C GLY A 142 5.02 -1.01 -20.34
N ALA A 143 4.92 -2.32 -20.56
CA ALA A 143 5.93 -3.12 -21.25
C ALA A 143 6.20 -2.60 -22.68
N PHE A 144 5.15 -2.16 -23.38
CA PHE A 144 5.28 -1.58 -24.71
C PHE A 144 6.02 -0.23 -24.67
N ILE A 145 5.72 0.62 -23.68
CA ILE A 145 6.43 1.92 -23.48
C ILE A 145 7.89 1.64 -23.09
N ALA A 146 8.13 0.76 -22.12
CA ALA A 146 9.44 0.37 -21.66
C ALA A 146 10.31 -0.25 -22.75
N GLY A 147 9.68 -0.98 -23.71
CA GLY A 147 10.33 -1.52 -24.89
C GLY A 147 10.68 -0.47 -25.96
N GLY A 148 10.52 0.83 -25.68
CA GLY A 148 10.90 1.94 -26.55
C GLY A 148 9.86 2.32 -27.61
N LEU A 149 8.58 1.99 -27.39
CA LEU A 149 7.47 2.30 -28.32
C LEU A 149 7.74 1.86 -29.77
N ARG A 150 8.34 0.70 -29.95
CA ARG A 150 8.72 0.21 -31.27
C ARG A 150 7.53 -0.46 -31.94
N PHE A 151 6.92 0.29 -32.87
CA PHE A 151 5.95 -0.24 -33.82
C PHE A 151 6.67 -0.91 -35.02
N GLU A 152 7.48 -1.91 -34.77
CA GLU A 152 7.98 -2.76 -35.86
C GLU A 152 6.88 -3.74 -36.24
N GLY A 153 5.73 -3.18 -36.69
CA GLY A 153 4.55 -3.96 -37.05
C GLY A 153 3.90 -4.68 -35.85
N PHE A 154 3.11 -5.69 -36.17
CA PHE A 154 2.40 -6.55 -35.20
C PHE A 154 3.34 -7.27 -34.22
N LEU A 155 4.59 -7.52 -34.58
CA LEU A 155 5.58 -8.20 -33.74
C LEU A 155 5.98 -7.41 -32.49
N GLY A 156 6.04 -6.07 -32.55
CA GLY A 156 6.39 -5.24 -31.37
C GLY A 156 5.33 -5.31 -30.28
N ILE A 157 4.06 -5.33 -30.66
CA ILE A 157 2.93 -5.47 -29.72
C ILE A 157 2.92 -6.85 -29.06
N ILE A 158 3.17 -7.92 -29.85
CA ILE A 158 3.27 -9.29 -29.33
C ILE A 158 4.48 -9.41 -28.38
N LYS A 159 5.61 -8.84 -28.73
CA LYS A 159 6.80 -8.86 -27.87
C LYS A 159 6.52 -8.21 -26.52
N ALA A 160 5.84 -7.06 -26.49
CA ALA A 160 5.43 -6.42 -25.24
C ALA A 160 4.46 -7.30 -24.42
N LEU A 161 3.55 -8.02 -25.09
CA LEU A 161 2.68 -8.99 -24.45
C LEU A 161 3.46 -10.13 -23.80
N LEU A 162 4.46 -10.68 -24.50
CA LEU A 162 5.31 -11.72 -23.94
C LEU A 162 6.17 -11.21 -22.77
N GLN A 163 6.71 -9.98 -22.88
CA GLN A 163 7.46 -9.33 -21.81
C GLN A 163 6.63 -9.09 -20.55
N THR A 164 5.32 -8.89 -20.67
CA THR A 164 4.41 -8.82 -19.52
C THR A 164 4.55 -10.05 -18.61
N VAL A 165 4.65 -11.23 -19.21
CA VAL A 165 4.81 -12.49 -18.45
C VAL A 165 6.28 -12.75 -18.12
N GLU A 166 7.15 -12.73 -19.14
CA GLU A 166 8.56 -13.12 -19.03
C GLU A 166 9.38 -12.21 -18.13
N HIS A 167 9.08 -10.90 -18.13
CA HIS A 167 9.83 -9.93 -17.35
C HIS A 167 9.04 -9.50 -16.11
N TYR A 168 7.89 -8.86 -16.26
CA TYR A 168 7.20 -8.22 -15.13
C TYR A 168 6.58 -9.20 -14.15
N ILE A 169 5.81 -10.18 -14.62
CA ILE A 169 5.18 -11.18 -13.75
C ILE A 169 6.23 -12.07 -13.08
N LEU A 170 7.21 -12.55 -13.84
CA LEU A 170 8.29 -13.35 -13.26
C LEU A 170 9.14 -12.57 -12.27
N LYS A 171 9.46 -11.30 -12.55
CA LYS A 171 10.20 -10.43 -11.63
C LYS A 171 9.40 -10.20 -10.33
N ALA A 172 8.09 -9.97 -10.43
CA ALA A 172 7.20 -9.85 -9.28
C ALA A 172 7.18 -11.13 -8.42
N LEU A 173 7.18 -12.30 -9.04
CA LEU A 173 7.22 -13.60 -8.34
C LEU A 173 8.62 -13.99 -7.88
N ASN A 174 9.68 -13.47 -8.48
CA ASN A 174 11.07 -13.76 -8.08
C ASN A 174 11.54 -12.88 -6.91
N ASP A 175 10.65 -12.20 -6.24
CA ASP A 175 10.91 -11.46 -5.02
C ASP A 175 10.58 -12.32 -3.80
N GLY A 176 11.53 -12.48 -2.89
CA GLY A 176 11.39 -13.31 -1.70
C GLY A 176 10.31 -12.79 -0.74
N GLY A 177 10.12 -11.47 -0.65
CA GLY A 177 9.07 -10.85 0.13
C GLY A 177 7.69 -11.15 -0.44
N HIS A 178 7.51 -10.94 -1.76
CA HIS A 178 6.26 -11.23 -2.45
C HIS A 178 5.86 -12.72 -2.32
N LEU A 179 6.81 -13.63 -2.57
CA LEU A 179 6.57 -15.06 -2.39
C LEU A 179 6.17 -15.39 -0.96
N SER A 180 6.82 -14.79 0.03
CA SER A 180 6.50 -15.01 1.44
C SER A 180 5.08 -14.55 1.78
N VAL A 181 4.64 -13.40 1.25
CA VAL A 181 3.25 -12.91 1.40
C VAL A 181 2.26 -13.86 0.74
N LEU A 182 2.54 -14.37 -0.48
CA LEU A 182 1.66 -15.32 -1.15
C LEU A 182 1.52 -16.62 -0.35
N ILE A 183 2.64 -17.21 0.10
CA ILE A 183 2.64 -18.44 0.91
C ILE A 183 1.93 -18.22 2.24
N PHE A 184 2.21 -17.11 2.92
CA PHE A 184 1.54 -16.72 4.15
C PHE A 184 0.01 -16.63 3.95
N SER A 185 -0.43 -15.90 2.93
CA SER A 185 -1.86 -15.72 2.63
C SER A 185 -2.56 -17.05 2.33
N LEU A 186 -1.92 -17.90 1.53
CA LEU A 186 -2.41 -19.24 1.25
C LEU A 186 -2.55 -20.07 2.53
N LEU A 187 -1.51 -20.11 3.38
CA LEU A 187 -1.51 -20.88 4.62
C LEU A 187 -2.56 -20.37 5.61
N ILE A 188 -2.73 -19.05 5.75
CA ILE A 188 -3.77 -18.47 6.60
C ILE A 188 -5.15 -18.84 6.07
N GLY A 189 -5.40 -18.72 4.75
CA GLY A 189 -6.66 -19.17 4.14
C GLY A 189 -6.94 -20.66 4.43
N GLY A 190 -5.92 -21.51 4.29
CA GLY A 190 -6.00 -22.92 4.64
C GLY A 190 -6.30 -23.18 6.12
N MET A 191 -5.64 -22.44 7.03
CA MET A 191 -5.91 -22.51 8.47
C MET A 191 -7.37 -22.13 8.77
N VAL A 192 -7.84 -21.03 8.18
CA VAL A 192 -9.22 -20.53 8.36
C VAL A 192 -10.24 -21.54 7.91
N ALA A 193 -10.02 -22.22 6.78
CA ALA A 193 -10.92 -23.28 6.31
C ALA A 193 -10.98 -24.46 7.30
N ILE A 194 -9.83 -24.90 7.86
CA ILE A 194 -9.81 -25.96 8.87
C ILE A 194 -10.58 -25.54 10.13
N ILE A 195 -10.30 -24.32 10.68
CA ILE A 195 -10.94 -23.87 11.92
C ILE A 195 -12.42 -23.52 11.74
N SER A 196 -12.85 -23.24 10.53
CA SER A 196 -14.27 -23.08 10.19
C SER A 196 -14.97 -24.43 10.16
N ARG A 197 -14.44 -25.39 9.40
CA ARG A 197 -15.05 -26.73 9.24
C ARG A 197 -15.00 -27.58 10.49
N ASN A 198 -14.02 -27.38 11.38
CA ASN A 198 -13.95 -28.07 12.66
C ASN A 198 -14.88 -27.47 13.75
N GLY A 199 -15.68 -26.46 13.41
CA GLY A 199 -16.62 -25.80 14.31
C GLY A 199 -15.99 -24.77 15.25
N GLY A 200 -14.70 -24.46 15.10
CA GLY A 200 -13.99 -23.48 15.93
C GLY A 200 -14.56 -22.07 15.75
N MET A 201 -14.73 -21.65 14.51
CA MET A 201 -15.28 -20.33 14.17
C MET A 201 -16.73 -20.17 14.63
N ALA A 202 -17.58 -21.18 14.40
CA ALA A 202 -18.94 -21.20 14.91
C ALA A 202 -19.00 -21.14 16.44
N GLY A 203 -18.02 -21.76 17.12
CA GLY A 203 -17.87 -21.67 18.57
C GLY A 203 -17.46 -20.27 19.05
N VAL A 204 -16.62 -19.53 18.29
CA VAL A 204 -16.30 -18.11 18.55
C VAL A 204 -17.54 -17.26 18.39
N VAL A 205 -18.26 -17.42 17.27
CA VAL A 205 -19.52 -16.71 17.01
C VAL A 205 -20.51 -16.93 18.15
N GLN A 206 -20.72 -18.18 18.59
CA GLN A 206 -21.63 -18.48 19.67
C GLN A 206 -21.23 -17.79 21.00
N ARG A 207 -19.93 -17.62 21.25
CA ARG A 207 -19.44 -16.88 22.42
C ARG A 207 -19.58 -15.37 22.26
N LEU A 208 -19.20 -14.83 21.09
CA LEU A 208 -19.27 -13.38 20.81
C LEU A 208 -20.71 -12.91 20.68
N ALA A 209 -21.61 -13.73 20.17
CA ALA A 209 -23.05 -13.45 20.11
C ALA A 209 -23.64 -13.09 21.48
N LYS A 210 -23.03 -13.51 22.58
CA LYS A 210 -23.44 -13.09 23.93
C LYS A 210 -23.19 -11.60 24.20
N TYR A 211 -22.18 -11.03 23.57
CA TYR A 211 -21.78 -9.62 23.73
C TYR A 211 -22.27 -8.75 22.56
N ALA A 212 -22.32 -9.29 21.37
CA ALA A 212 -22.90 -8.67 20.18
C ALA A 212 -24.42 -8.82 20.22
N LYS A 213 -25.09 -8.03 21.04
CA LYS A 213 -26.56 -8.04 21.17
C LYS A 213 -27.25 -7.18 20.14
N THR A 214 -26.52 -6.37 19.41
CA THR A 214 -27.02 -5.41 18.46
C THR A 214 -26.02 -5.27 17.29
N PRO A 215 -26.49 -4.82 16.13
CA PRO A 215 -25.59 -4.48 15.02
C PRO A 215 -24.48 -3.51 15.41
N LYS A 216 -24.76 -2.58 16.32
CA LYS A 216 -23.77 -1.62 16.84
C LYS A 216 -22.64 -2.32 17.59
N SER A 217 -22.96 -3.25 18.50
CA SER A 217 -21.94 -3.98 19.25
C SER A 217 -21.14 -4.95 18.38
N ALA A 218 -21.75 -5.52 17.33
CA ALA A 218 -21.04 -6.38 16.38
C ALA A 218 -19.98 -5.58 15.58
N GLN A 219 -20.35 -4.41 15.06
CA GLN A 219 -19.39 -3.50 14.39
C GLN A 219 -18.29 -3.02 15.36
N PHE A 220 -18.64 -2.68 16.59
CA PHE A 220 -17.66 -2.28 17.61
C PHE A 220 -16.66 -3.39 17.94
N ILE A 221 -17.12 -4.63 18.06
CA ILE A 221 -16.26 -5.78 18.30
C ILE A 221 -15.35 -6.02 17.09
N THR A 222 -15.87 -5.88 15.86
CA THR A 222 -15.04 -5.96 14.64
C THR A 222 -13.92 -4.92 14.66
N TRP A 223 -14.27 -3.67 14.94
CA TRP A 223 -13.30 -2.60 15.07
C TRP A 223 -12.27 -2.85 16.18
N LEU A 224 -12.72 -3.31 17.35
CA LEU A 224 -11.84 -3.62 18.48
C LEU A 224 -10.85 -4.75 18.15
N LEU A 225 -11.29 -5.78 17.44
CA LEU A 225 -10.44 -6.88 16.98
C LEU A 225 -9.42 -6.37 15.97
N GLY A 226 -9.84 -5.52 15.03
CA GLY A 226 -8.93 -4.88 14.07
C GLY A 226 -7.85 -4.06 14.78
N VAL A 227 -8.21 -3.26 15.79
CA VAL A 227 -7.23 -2.51 16.59
C VAL A 227 -6.33 -3.43 17.43
N ALA A 228 -6.85 -4.55 17.92
CA ALA A 228 -6.08 -5.49 18.74
C ALA A 228 -5.03 -6.27 17.92
N ILE A 229 -5.23 -6.45 16.62
CA ILE A 229 -4.27 -7.10 15.70
C ILE A 229 -3.45 -6.03 14.99
N PHE A 230 -2.73 -5.23 15.76
CA PHE A 230 -2.03 -4.03 15.29
C PHE A 230 -0.68 -4.30 14.60
N PHE A 231 -0.11 -5.47 14.77
CA PHE A 231 1.27 -5.78 14.41
C PHE A 231 1.48 -6.03 12.91
N ASP A 232 0.42 -6.38 12.17
CA ASP A 232 0.50 -6.67 10.74
C ASP A 232 -0.86 -6.47 10.06
N ASP A 233 -0.90 -5.75 8.96
CA ASP A 233 -2.12 -5.40 8.22
C ASP A 233 -2.73 -6.60 7.46
N TYR A 234 -1.91 -7.45 6.86
CA TYR A 234 -2.39 -8.65 6.17
C TYR A 234 -3.00 -9.66 7.16
N ALA A 235 -2.32 -9.90 8.29
CA ALA A 235 -2.86 -10.74 9.36
C ALA A 235 -4.16 -10.18 9.91
N ASN A 236 -4.21 -8.87 10.16
CA ASN A 236 -5.43 -8.18 10.60
C ASN A 236 -6.58 -8.44 9.63
N THR A 237 -6.37 -8.14 8.37
CA THR A 237 -7.37 -8.26 7.30
C THR A 237 -7.93 -9.68 7.20
N LEU A 238 -7.06 -10.67 7.10
CA LEU A 238 -7.47 -12.07 6.93
C LEU A 238 -8.14 -12.64 8.17
N ILE A 239 -7.61 -12.35 9.36
CA ILE A 239 -8.15 -12.90 10.62
C ILE A 239 -9.47 -12.23 10.97
N VAL A 240 -9.53 -10.89 10.96
CA VAL A 240 -10.76 -10.17 11.36
C VAL A 240 -11.88 -10.39 10.35
N GLY A 241 -11.59 -10.22 9.05
CA GLY A 241 -12.57 -10.38 7.98
C GLY A 241 -13.24 -11.77 8.02
N ASN A 242 -12.44 -12.82 7.98
CA ASN A 242 -12.97 -14.18 8.01
C ASN A 242 -13.69 -14.53 9.31
N THR A 243 -13.18 -14.05 10.46
CA THR A 243 -13.77 -14.34 11.77
C THR A 243 -15.09 -13.62 11.97
N MET A 244 -15.18 -12.35 11.61
CA MET A 244 -16.35 -11.53 11.89
C MET A 244 -17.45 -11.65 10.84
N ARG A 245 -17.17 -12.24 9.69
CA ARG A 245 -18.13 -12.41 8.61
C ARG A 245 -19.46 -13.02 9.04
N SER A 246 -19.42 -14.18 9.68
CA SER A 246 -20.63 -14.87 10.14
C SER A 246 -21.35 -14.11 11.28
N VAL A 247 -20.59 -13.40 12.11
CA VAL A 247 -21.17 -12.55 13.17
C VAL A 247 -21.93 -11.38 12.56
N THR A 248 -21.31 -10.66 11.64
CA THR A 248 -21.90 -9.48 10.97
C THR A 248 -23.13 -9.87 10.15
N ASP A 249 -23.09 -11.03 9.47
CA ASP A 249 -24.23 -11.55 8.73
C ASP A 249 -25.44 -11.82 9.62
N SER A 250 -25.23 -12.40 10.80
CA SER A 250 -26.31 -12.69 11.76
C SER A 250 -27.02 -11.43 12.25
N PHE A 251 -26.34 -10.28 12.18
CA PHE A 251 -26.89 -8.96 12.51
C PHE A 251 -27.28 -8.13 11.27
N ARG A 252 -27.34 -8.74 10.09
CA ARG A 252 -27.66 -8.10 8.83
C ARG A 252 -26.83 -6.83 8.56
N ILE A 253 -25.53 -6.89 8.88
CA ILE A 253 -24.55 -5.87 8.50
C ILE A 253 -24.08 -6.21 7.10
N SER A 254 -23.98 -5.21 6.23
CA SER A 254 -23.53 -5.44 4.86
C SER A 254 -22.07 -5.90 4.81
N ARG A 255 -21.73 -6.71 3.80
CA ARG A 255 -20.35 -7.19 3.59
C ARG A 255 -19.43 -6.02 3.23
N GLU A 256 -19.93 -5.03 2.56
CA GLU A 256 -19.22 -3.78 2.26
C GLU A 256 -18.86 -3.02 3.55
N LYS A 257 -19.75 -3.01 4.55
CA LYS A 257 -19.45 -2.39 5.84
C LYS A 257 -18.42 -3.18 6.63
N LEU A 258 -18.51 -4.50 6.60
CA LEU A 258 -17.49 -5.36 7.20
C LEU A 258 -16.13 -5.12 6.54
N ALA A 259 -16.05 -5.18 5.21
CA ALA A 259 -14.83 -4.96 4.45
C ALA A 259 -14.21 -3.60 4.77
N TYR A 260 -15.03 -2.54 4.82
CA TYR A 260 -14.59 -1.20 5.22
C TYR A 260 -13.99 -1.15 6.63
N ILE A 261 -14.64 -1.78 7.64
CA ILE A 261 -14.11 -1.78 9.02
C ILE A 261 -12.78 -2.54 9.06
N VAL A 262 -12.68 -3.67 8.37
CA VAL A 262 -11.48 -4.51 8.31
C VAL A 262 -10.33 -3.76 7.65
N ASP A 263 -10.53 -3.23 6.47
CA ASP A 263 -9.54 -2.48 5.70
C ASP A 263 -9.06 -1.24 6.46
N SER A 264 -10.01 -0.45 6.95
CA SER A 264 -9.73 0.79 7.68
C SER A 264 -9.23 0.59 9.13
N THR A 265 -9.09 -0.64 9.60
CA THR A 265 -8.38 -0.98 10.85
C THR A 265 -7.09 -1.76 10.60
N ALA A 266 -6.78 -2.12 9.38
CA ALA A 266 -5.53 -2.80 9.01
C ALA A 266 -4.39 -1.78 8.84
N ALA A 267 -4.25 -1.18 7.68
CA ALA A 267 -3.19 -0.22 7.38
C ALA A 267 -3.17 1.02 8.32
N PRO A 268 -4.31 1.65 8.70
CA PRO A 268 -4.27 2.76 9.64
C PRO A 268 -3.74 2.41 11.02
N VAL A 269 -4.02 1.22 11.53
CA VAL A 269 -3.47 0.78 12.82
C VAL A 269 -1.98 0.46 12.68
N ALA A 270 -1.59 -0.27 11.63
CA ALA A 270 -0.20 -0.60 11.38
C ALA A 270 0.69 0.64 11.23
N SER A 271 0.18 1.72 10.64
CA SER A 271 0.92 2.96 10.41
C SER A 271 1.12 3.85 11.63
N VAL A 272 0.43 3.62 12.74
CA VAL A 272 0.59 4.44 13.97
C VAL A 272 1.04 3.64 15.17
N ALA A 273 1.07 2.34 15.10
CA ALA A 273 1.49 1.51 16.21
C ALA A 273 3.03 1.46 16.29
N PHE A 274 3.54 1.49 17.51
CA PHE A 274 4.99 1.57 17.78
C PHE A 274 5.77 0.33 17.37
N ILE A 275 5.10 -0.78 17.08
CA ILE A 275 5.70 -2.10 16.87
C ILE A 275 4.84 -2.81 15.83
N THR A 276 5.24 -2.66 14.56
CA THR A 276 4.54 -3.27 13.42
C THR A 276 5.55 -3.75 12.39
N THR A 277 5.10 -4.56 11.45
CA THR A 277 5.92 -4.92 10.29
C THR A 277 6.29 -3.68 9.45
N TRP A 278 5.47 -2.64 9.48
CA TRP A 278 5.69 -1.40 8.73
C TRP A 278 6.84 -0.56 9.28
N ILE A 279 7.00 -0.50 10.62
CA ILE A 279 7.99 0.36 11.25
C ILE A 279 9.41 0.04 10.78
N GLY A 280 9.71 -1.25 10.49
CA GLY A 280 11.02 -1.63 9.98
C GLY A 280 11.35 -0.98 8.64
N ALA A 281 10.43 -1.02 7.70
CA ALA A 281 10.59 -0.37 6.41
C ALA A 281 10.63 1.16 6.55
N GLU A 282 9.74 1.74 7.37
CA GLU A 282 9.71 3.18 7.62
C GLU A 282 11.04 3.69 8.20
N LEU A 283 11.60 3.00 9.18
CA LEU A 283 12.88 3.38 9.77
C LEU A 283 14.02 3.27 8.75
N GLY A 284 13.99 2.26 7.87
CA GLY A 284 14.93 2.14 6.77
C GLY A 284 14.84 3.33 5.82
N TYR A 285 13.65 3.66 5.33
CA TYR A 285 13.43 4.77 4.40
C TYR A 285 13.73 6.13 5.03
N ILE A 286 13.34 6.35 6.29
CA ILE A 286 13.69 7.56 7.03
C ILE A 286 15.20 7.65 7.18
N GLY A 287 15.86 6.54 7.56
CA GLY A 287 17.31 6.47 7.71
C GLY A 287 18.05 6.83 6.41
N ASP A 288 17.59 6.30 5.28
CA ASP A 288 18.14 6.64 3.96
C ASP A 288 17.90 8.11 3.61
N GLY A 289 16.71 8.64 3.86
CA GLY A 289 16.38 10.03 3.53
C GLY A 289 17.11 11.07 4.37
N ILE A 290 17.51 10.75 5.61
CA ILE A 290 18.22 11.70 6.49
C ILE A 290 19.75 11.66 6.34
N LYS A 291 20.31 10.70 5.64
CA LYS A 291 21.78 10.56 5.46
C LYS A 291 22.42 11.83 4.92
N ASP A 292 21.72 12.51 4.02
CA ASP A 292 22.19 13.71 3.34
C ASP A 292 21.77 15.01 4.06
N VAL A 293 21.21 14.91 5.28
CA VAL A 293 20.78 16.07 6.10
C VAL A 293 21.69 16.23 7.30
N PRO A 294 22.74 17.07 7.22
CA PRO A 294 23.75 17.21 8.27
C PRO A 294 23.19 17.61 9.65
N ALA A 295 22.13 18.39 9.65
CA ALA A 295 21.47 18.86 10.89
C ALA A 295 20.77 17.74 11.66
N LEU A 296 20.53 16.58 11.03
CA LEU A 296 19.95 15.38 11.65
C LEU A 296 21.00 14.34 12.02
N ALA A 297 22.29 14.65 11.81
CA ALA A 297 23.38 13.76 12.19
C ALA A 297 23.30 13.46 13.70
N GLY A 298 23.18 12.18 14.03
CA GLY A 298 23.02 11.72 15.41
C GLY A 298 21.58 11.56 15.91
N THR A 299 20.57 11.93 15.10
CA THR A 299 19.18 11.62 15.40
C THR A 299 18.80 10.26 14.82
N THR A 300 18.23 9.38 15.64
CA THR A 300 17.85 8.06 15.18
C THR A 300 16.56 8.11 14.34
N PRO A 301 16.42 7.29 13.27
CA PRO A 301 15.19 7.20 12.50
C PRO A 301 13.95 6.93 13.37
N TYR A 302 14.11 6.14 14.43
CA TYR A 302 13.03 5.84 15.36
C TYR A 302 12.56 7.08 16.15
N ALA A 303 13.47 7.95 16.59
CA ALA A 303 13.11 9.21 17.25
C ALA A 303 12.34 10.12 16.28
N ILE A 304 12.76 10.19 15.02
CA ILE A 304 12.08 10.95 13.97
C ILE A 304 10.68 10.38 13.72
N PHE A 305 10.55 9.06 13.62
CA PHE A 305 9.26 8.40 13.48
C PHE A 305 8.32 8.74 14.65
N LEU A 306 8.77 8.61 15.90
CA LEU A 306 7.96 8.94 17.07
C LEU A 306 7.51 10.40 17.08
N GLU A 307 8.39 11.32 16.70
CA GLU A 307 8.04 12.74 16.60
C GLU A 307 7.09 13.04 15.43
N SER A 308 7.10 12.24 14.38
CA SER A 308 6.17 12.36 13.26
C SER A 308 4.74 11.93 13.61
N LEU A 309 4.55 11.03 14.59
CA LEU A 309 3.23 10.48 14.96
C LEU A 309 2.21 11.55 15.37
N LYS A 310 2.64 12.68 15.90
CA LYS A 310 1.74 13.80 16.24
C LYS A 310 0.98 14.35 15.04
N TYR A 311 1.49 14.16 13.82
CA TYR A 311 0.86 14.57 12.56
C TYR A 311 0.08 13.46 11.86
N SER A 312 -0.07 12.28 12.48
CA SER A 312 -0.78 11.13 11.89
C SER A 312 -2.31 11.33 11.89
N PHE A 313 -2.75 12.43 11.24
CA PHE A 313 -4.16 12.80 11.21
C PHE A 313 -5.03 11.75 10.51
N TYR A 314 -4.65 11.30 9.31
CA TYR A 314 -5.49 10.39 8.54
C TYR A 314 -5.75 9.05 9.24
N PRO A 315 -4.74 8.30 9.69
CA PRO A 315 -4.97 7.01 10.33
C PRO A 315 -5.78 7.14 11.62
N VAL A 316 -5.45 8.11 12.48
CA VAL A 316 -6.16 8.31 13.75
C VAL A 316 -7.61 8.77 13.53
N LEU A 317 -7.83 9.72 12.62
CA LEU A 317 -9.17 10.17 12.28
C LEU A 317 -9.99 9.07 11.59
N THR A 318 -9.39 8.20 10.79
CA THR A 318 -10.06 7.05 10.17
C THR A 318 -10.58 6.09 11.24
N LEU A 319 -9.74 5.72 12.20
CA LEU A 319 -10.15 4.86 13.33
C LEU A 319 -11.28 5.48 14.16
N ALA A 320 -11.16 6.77 14.48
CA ALA A 320 -12.18 7.49 15.21
C ALA A 320 -13.47 7.68 14.39
N PHE A 321 -13.36 7.87 13.07
CA PHE A 321 -14.49 8.01 12.18
C PHE A 321 -15.34 6.74 12.11
N ILE A 322 -14.72 5.57 12.05
CA ILE A 322 -15.44 4.29 12.14
C ILE A 322 -16.26 4.23 13.44
N LEU A 323 -15.62 4.53 14.58
CA LEU A 323 -16.32 4.57 15.87
C LEU A 323 -17.49 5.58 15.87
N MET A 324 -17.29 6.73 15.24
CA MET A 324 -18.32 7.77 15.12
C MET A 324 -19.52 7.26 14.31
N LEU A 325 -19.31 6.61 13.17
CA LEU A 325 -20.36 5.99 12.37
C LEU A 325 -21.13 4.91 13.18
N ILE A 326 -20.40 4.06 13.90
CA ILE A 326 -20.97 3.00 14.76
C ILE A 326 -21.82 3.61 15.89
N VAL A 327 -21.28 4.62 16.60
CA VAL A 327 -21.97 5.23 17.77
C VAL A 327 -23.20 6.00 17.33
N MET A 328 -23.10 6.77 16.27
CA MET A 328 -24.20 7.58 15.72
C MET A 328 -25.21 6.75 14.93
N ARG A 329 -24.88 5.49 14.55
CA ARG A 329 -25.70 4.63 13.67
C ARG A 329 -26.07 5.33 12.37
N ARG A 330 -25.13 6.06 11.78
CA ARG A 330 -25.36 6.84 10.57
C ARG A 330 -24.35 6.46 9.51
N ASP A 331 -24.87 6.29 8.30
CA ASP A 331 -24.07 6.08 7.10
C ASP A 331 -24.54 7.05 6.01
N TYR A 332 -23.70 7.28 4.99
CA TYR A 332 -24.04 8.13 3.84
C TYR A 332 -23.47 7.55 2.54
N GLY A 333 -23.94 8.09 1.43
CA GLY A 333 -23.48 7.67 0.10
C GLY A 333 -23.80 6.21 -0.24
N PRO A 334 -22.93 5.52 -0.98
CA PRO A 334 -23.15 4.12 -1.37
C PRO A 334 -23.22 3.17 -0.17
N MET A 335 -22.45 3.41 0.90
CA MET A 335 -22.50 2.58 2.10
C MET A 335 -23.88 2.59 2.78
N LEU A 336 -24.55 3.73 2.80
CA LEU A 336 -25.92 3.80 3.31
C LEU A 336 -26.88 2.89 2.54
N LYS A 337 -26.71 2.80 1.22
CA LYS A 337 -27.53 1.92 0.37
C LYS A 337 -27.27 0.45 0.69
N ALA A 338 -25.98 0.08 0.85
CA ALA A 338 -25.56 -1.27 1.22
C ALA A 338 -26.12 -1.68 2.59
N GLU A 339 -25.97 -0.83 3.62
CA GLU A 339 -26.49 -1.08 4.96
C GLU A 339 -28.02 -1.17 4.98
N ARG A 340 -28.73 -0.30 4.26
CA ARG A 340 -30.20 -0.37 4.14
C ARG A 340 -30.64 -1.67 3.48
N ARG A 341 -30.03 -2.07 2.36
CA ARG A 341 -30.30 -3.36 1.73
C ARG A 341 -30.16 -4.50 2.74
N ALA A 342 -28.98 -4.60 3.39
CA ALA A 342 -28.74 -5.67 4.35
C ALA A 342 -29.75 -5.70 5.51
N ARG A 343 -30.15 -4.52 6.05
CA ARG A 343 -31.10 -4.43 7.15
C ARG A 343 -32.54 -4.78 6.73
N THR A 344 -32.98 -4.30 5.56
CA THR A 344 -34.38 -4.43 5.14
C THR A 344 -34.67 -5.78 4.47
N THR A 345 -33.78 -6.24 3.58
CA THR A 345 -33.98 -7.48 2.82
C THR A 345 -33.28 -8.70 3.42
N GLY A 346 -32.30 -8.50 4.30
CA GLY A 346 -31.42 -9.56 4.76
C GLY A 346 -30.30 -9.93 3.79
N GLU A 347 -30.24 -9.28 2.62
CA GLU A 347 -29.21 -9.49 1.61
C GLU A 347 -27.92 -8.75 2.01
N VAL A 348 -27.06 -9.43 2.73
CA VAL A 348 -25.78 -8.84 3.21
C VAL A 348 -24.76 -8.59 2.11
N LYS A 349 -24.85 -9.34 1.00
CA LYS A 349 -24.00 -9.19 -0.19
C LYS A 349 -24.78 -8.53 -1.31
N ALA A 350 -24.17 -7.65 -2.09
CA ALA A 350 -24.81 -7.07 -3.28
C ALA A 350 -25.05 -8.16 -4.32
N THR A 351 -26.25 -8.14 -4.90
CA THR A 351 -26.63 -9.00 -6.02
C THR A 351 -26.18 -8.38 -7.35
N SER A 352 -25.17 -7.58 -7.39
CA SER A 352 -24.50 -7.14 -8.62
C SER A 352 -23.69 -8.29 -9.21
N ALA A 353 -24.41 -9.23 -9.40
CA ALA A 353 -24.25 -10.57 -9.49
C ALA A 353 -24.21 -11.09 -10.86
N GLU A 354 -23.62 -10.59 -11.71
CA GLU A 354 -23.14 -11.23 -12.91
C GLU A 354 -21.64 -10.97 -13.06
N LEU A 355 -20.99 -10.73 -11.96
CA LEU A 355 -19.57 -10.78 -11.91
C LEU A 355 -19.16 -12.03 -11.17
N GLU A 356 -18.78 -12.92 -12.07
CA GLU A 356 -17.72 -13.84 -11.84
C GLU A 356 -17.92 -14.77 -10.69
N HIS A 357 -18.03 -15.88 -11.15
CA HIS A 357 -17.44 -17.09 -10.62
C HIS A 357 -16.04 -16.83 -10.01
N VAL A 358 -15.96 -16.06 -8.94
CA VAL A 358 -15.24 -16.57 -7.81
C VAL A 358 -16.00 -17.86 -7.51
N GLU A 359 -15.47 -18.99 -8.00
CA GLU A 359 -15.99 -20.32 -7.76
C GLU A 359 -16.58 -20.33 -6.35
N GLU A 360 -17.81 -20.81 -6.20
CA GLU A 360 -18.55 -20.94 -4.95
C GLU A 360 -17.54 -21.10 -3.84
N THR A 361 -17.47 -20.13 -2.93
CA THR A 361 -16.64 -20.27 -1.74
C THR A 361 -17.06 -21.58 -1.14
N GLU A 362 -16.21 -22.60 -1.28
CA GLU A 362 -16.52 -23.95 -0.82
C GLU A 362 -17.12 -23.84 0.57
N ASP A 363 -18.23 -24.51 0.80
CA ASP A 363 -19.00 -24.47 2.03
C ASP A 363 -18.08 -24.61 3.25
N LEU A 364 -17.70 -23.49 3.85
CA LEU A 364 -16.88 -23.39 5.06
C LEU A 364 -17.69 -23.68 6.33
N SER A 365 -18.92 -24.16 6.19
CA SER A 365 -19.75 -24.54 7.32
C SER A 365 -19.14 -25.71 8.09
N PRO A 366 -19.38 -25.78 9.40
CA PRO A 366 -18.90 -26.88 10.21
C PRO A 366 -19.37 -28.24 9.67
N VAL A 367 -18.48 -29.23 9.64
CA VAL A 367 -18.88 -30.60 9.28
C VAL A 367 -19.99 -31.09 10.20
N LYS A 368 -20.91 -31.93 9.68
CA LYS A 368 -22.07 -32.44 10.45
C LYS A 368 -21.58 -33.06 11.75
N GLY A 369 -22.12 -32.58 12.88
CA GLY A 369 -21.77 -33.06 14.21
C GLY A 369 -20.48 -32.46 14.80
N ALA A 370 -19.86 -31.47 14.15
CA ALA A 370 -18.70 -30.80 14.73
C ALA A 370 -19.07 -30.09 16.05
N PRO A 371 -18.24 -30.22 17.10
CA PRO A 371 -18.47 -29.48 18.33
C PRO A 371 -18.14 -28.02 18.17
N LEU A 372 -19.06 -27.11 18.55
CA LEU A 372 -18.87 -25.68 18.48
C LEU A 372 -17.94 -25.17 19.61
N ARG A 373 -16.65 -25.37 19.46
CA ARG A 373 -15.65 -25.08 20.50
C ARG A 373 -14.75 -23.92 20.05
N ALA A 374 -14.96 -22.74 20.60
CA ALA A 374 -14.16 -21.54 20.28
C ALA A 374 -12.63 -21.76 20.39
N ARG A 375 -12.16 -22.63 21.30
CA ARG A 375 -10.73 -22.94 21.44
C ARG A 375 -10.10 -23.48 20.14
N ASN A 376 -10.89 -24.14 19.30
CA ASN A 376 -10.40 -24.70 18.03
C ASN A 376 -10.10 -23.63 16.98
N ALA A 377 -10.59 -22.41 17.17
CA ALA A 377 -10.20 -21.24 16.39
C ALA A 377 -9.23 -20.33 17.16
N ILE A 378 -9.51 -20.06 18.44
CA ILE A 378 -8.70 -19.13 19.24
C ILE A 378 -7.25 -19.61 19.38
N LEU A 379 -7.00 -20.90 19.61
CA LEU A 379 -5.65 -21.41 19.80
C LEU A 379 -4.78 -21.30 18.54
N PRO A 380 -5.25 -21.72 17.33
CA PRO A 380 -4.48 -21.46 16.10
C PRO A 380 -4.20 -19.97 15.84
N VAL A 381 -5.21 -19.11 16.01
CA VAL A 381 -5.06 -17.66 15.83
C VAL A 381 -4.06 -17.07 16.86
N LEU A 382 -4.19 -17.43 18.12
CA LEU A 382 -3.23 -17.01 19.16
C LEU A 382 -1.82 -17.52 18.86
N THR A 383 -1.70 -18.74 18.30
CA THR A 383 -0.41 -19.28 17.85
C THR A 383 0.20 -18.41 16.75
N VAL A 384 -0.60 -17.96 15.77
CA VAL A 384 -0.14 -17.03 14.72
C VAL A 384 0.40 -15.76 15.38
N ILE A 385 -0.35 -15.15 16.30
CA ILE A 385 0.08 -13.91 16.98
C ILE A 385 1.39 -14.11 17.74
N VAL A 386 1.45 -15.15 18.57
CA VAL A 386 2.64 -15.43 19.40
C VAL A 386 3.85 -15.76 18.54
N MET A 387 3.66 -16.56 17.50
CA MET A 387 4.75 -16.92 16.59
C MET A 387 5.21 -15.74 15.71
N THR A 388 4.33 -14.81 15.35
CA THR A 388 4.74 -13.56 14.71
C THR A 388 5.65 -12.74 15.63
N ILE A 389 5.26 -12.56 16.90
CA ILE A 389 6.09 -11.83 17.88
C ILE A 389 7.43 -12.54 18.08
N ILE A 390 7.43 -13.86 18.24
CA ILE A 390 8.65 -14.66 18.38
C ILE A 390 9.54 -14.50 17.14
N GLY A 391 8.96 -14.60 15.94
CA GLY A 391 9.69 -14.46 14.68
C GLY A 391 10.31 -13.07 14.50
N LEU A 392 9.56 -12.01 14.86
CA LEU A 392 10.08 -10.63 14.82
C LEU A 392 11.24 -10.45 15.82
N LEU A 393 11.11 -10.99 17.05
CA LEU A 393 12.18 -10.90 18.03
C LEU A 393 13.41 -11.71 17.61
N ASP A 394 13.22 -12.93 17.11
CA ASP A 394 14.31 -13.81 16.71
C ASP A 394 15.10 -13.26 15.52
N THR A 395 14.39 -12.91 14.43
CA THR A 395 15.01 -12.37 13.22
C THR A 395 15.64 -11.00 13.46
N GLY A 396 14.98 -10.14 14.25
CA GLY A 396 15.49 -8.81 14.59
C GLY A 396 16.72 -8.86 15.48
N LEU A 397 16.73 -9.68 16.53
CA LEU A 397 17.92 -9.87 17.38
C LEU A 397 19.07 -10.52 16.61
N GLY A 398 18.78 -11.49 15.73
CA GLY A 398 19.76 -12.10 14.85
C GLY A 398 20.41 -11.09 13.89
N SER A 399 19.59 -10.23 13.29
CA SER A 399 20.06 -9.14 12.42
C SER A 399 20.93 -8.14 13.16
N ILE A 400 20.50 -7.70 14.36
CA ILE A 400 21.29 -6.80 15.20
C ILE A 400 22.60 -7.45 15.63
N TYR A 401 22.58 -8.73 16.07
CA TYR A 401 23.79 -9.46 16.47
C TYR A 401 24.85 -9.47 15.37
N SER A 402 24.42 -9.74 14.12
CA SER A 402 25.34 -9.76 12.97
C SER A 402 25.90 -8.38 12.59
N GLY A 403 25.22 -7.29 12.98
CA GLY A 403 25.64 -5.90 12.74
C GLY A 403 26.49 -5.30 13.88
N LEU A 404 26.64 -5.98 15.03
CA LEU A 404 27.44 -5.46 16.14
C LEU A 404 28.93 -5.48 15.85
N ALA A 405 29.61 -4.38 16.11
CA ALA A 405 31.07 -4.29 15.98
C ALA A 405 31.82 -5.24 16.94
N ASN A 406 31.26 -5.45 18.13
CA ASN A 406 31.77 -6.37 19.16
C ASN A 406 30.62 -7.27 19.64
N PRO A 407 30.27 -8.32 18.90
CA PRO A 407 29.15 -9.18 19.29
C PRO A 407 29.50 -9.95 20.58
N PRO A 408 28.54 -10.19 21.47
CA PRO A 408 28.73 -11.03 22.63
C PRO A 408 29.13 -12.46 22.24
N ALA A 409 29.76 -13.20 23.16
CA ALA A 409 30.23 -14.55 22.88
C ALA A 409 29.13 -15.56 22.52
N SER A 410 27.88 -15.24 22.77
CA SER A 410 26.73 -16.03 22.35
C SER A 410 25.72 -15.17 21.61
N ASP A 411 25.07 -15.74 20.59
CA ASP A 411 24.01 -15.16 19.77
C ASP A 411 22.61 -15.23 20.43
N GLY A 412 22.56 -15.61 21.70
CA GLY A 412 21.31 -15.74 22.43
C GLY A 412 20.58 -14.40 22.62
N TRP A 413 19.25 -14.42 22.59
CA TRP A 413 18.38 -13.24 22.73
C TRP A 413 18.78 -12.31 23.89
N GLY A 414 19.03 -12.90 25.07
CA GLY A 414 19.42 -12.14 26.26
C GLY A 414 20.79 -11.45 26.14
N ALA A 415 21.75 -12.11 25.50
CA ALA A 415 23.08 -11.57 25.28
C ALA A 415 23.04 -10.41 24.28
N THR A 416 22.36 -10.58 23.15
CA THR A 416 22.19 -9.52 22.16
C THR A 416 21.40 -8.34 22.73
N TRP A 417 20.29 -8.60 23.43
CA TRP A 417 19.51 -7.57 24.11
C TRP A 417 20.34 -6.77 25.14
N GLY A 418 21.21 -7.47 25.89
CA GLY A 418 22.10 -6.86 26.87
C GLY A 418 23.17 -5.97 26.25
N ALA A 419 23.66 -6.33 25.06
CA ALA A 419 24.68 -5.59 24.31
C ALA A 419 24.17 -4.31 23.61
N MET A 420 22.85 -4.17 23.47
CA MET A 420 22.23 -2.97 22.88
C MET A 420 22.24 -1.80 23.88
N ASP A 421 22.34 -0.58 23.36
CA ASP A 421 22.19 0.63 24.12
C ASP A 421 20.73 1.11 24.14
N GLY A 422 20.31 1.84 25.19
CA GLY A 422 19.01 2.46 25.28
C GLY A 422 18.03 1.78 26.23
N GLY A 423 16.84 2.40 26.41
CA GLY A 423 15.76 1.89 27.24
C GLY A 423 14.95 0.78 26.56
N PHE A 424 14.09 0.10 27.34
CA PHE A 424 13.31 -1.06 26.86
C PHE A 424 12.56 -0.79 25.55
N PHE A 425 11.81 0.30 25.45
CA PHE A 425 11.05 0.62 24.23
C PHE A 425 11.94 0.99 23.05
N GLY A 426 13.07 1.67 23.29
CA GLY A 426 14.03 1.96 22.24
C GLY A 426 14.66 0.68 21.69
N LYS A 427 15.12 -0.21 22.54
CA LYS A 427 15.65 -1.53 22.15
C LYS A 427 14.61 -2.35 21.37
N LEU A 428 13.37 -2.37 21.86
CA LEU A 428 12.29 -3.10 21.21
C LEU A 428 11.98 -2.53 19.81
N GLY A 429 11.96 -1.21 19.66
CA GLY A 429 11.83 -0.56 18.37
C GLY A 429 12.94 -0.92 17.39
N LEU A 430 14.22 -0.93 17.87
CA LEU A 430 15.37 -1.33 17.05
C LEU A 430 15.28 -2.80 16.62
N VAL A 431 14.90 -3.71 17.53
CA VAL A 431 14.76 -5.14 17.21
C VAL A 431 13.70 -5.36 16.15
N ILE A 432 12.54 -4.73 16.30
CA ILE A 432 11.46 -4.88 15.31
C ILE A 432 11.81 -4.17 14.01
N GLY A 433 12.51 -3.03 14.07
CA GLY A 433 13.04 -2.35 12.90
C GLY A 433 14.04 -3.16 12.08
N ALA A 434 14.82 -4.03 12.74
CA ALA A 434 15.78 -4.90 12.09
C ALA A 434 15.22 -6.28 11.71
N ALA A 435 13.95 -6.58 12.08
CA ALA A 435 13.36 -7.89 11.90
C ALA A 435 13.01 -8.19 10.44
N ASP A 436 13.21 -9.46 10.03
CA ASP A 436 12.62 -9.99 8.81
C ASP A 436 11.15 -10.37 9.06
N SER A 437 10.25 -9.45 8.75
CA SER A 437 8.83 -9.63 8.94
C SER A 437 8.23 -10.74 8.06
N TYR A 438 8.79 -10.98 6.88
CA TYR A 438 8.31 -12.03 5.97
C TYR A 438 8.58 -13.43 6.53
N VAL A 439 9.78 -13.66 7.05
CA VAL A 439 10.12 -14.90 7.74
C VAL A 439 9.25 -15.10 8.99
N ALA A 440 9.03 -14.05 9.78
CA ALA A 440 8.17 -14.09 10.96
C ALA A 440 6.72 -14.51 10.59
N LEU A 441 6.17 -13.96 9.50
CA LEU A 441 4.84 -14.30 9.00
C LEU A 441 4.75 -15.75 8.51
N LEU A 442 5.77 -16.25 7.81
CA LEU A 442 5.81 -17.65 7.37
C LEU A 442 5.82 -18.61 8.56
N TRP A 443 6.64 -18.35 9.59
CA TRP A 443 6.65 -19.16 10.80
C TRP A 443 5.31 -19.16 11.53
N ALA A 444 4.71 -17.98 11.61
CA ALA A 444 3.40 -17.81 12.23
C ALA A 444 2.30 -18.61 11.51
N SER A 445 2.21 -18.48 10.20
CA SER A 445 1.16 -19.12 9.41
C SER A 445 1.27 -20.65 9.43
N ILE A 446 2.47 -21.20 9.21
CA ILE A 446 2.65 -22.64 9.25
C ILE A 446 2.38 -23.20 10.66
N SER A 447 2.79 -22.50 11.72
CA SER A 447 2.52 -22.90 13.10
C SER A 447 1.01 -22.91 13.40
N GLY A 448 0.28 -21.88 12.94
CA GLY A 448 -1.17 -21.82 13.05
C GLY A 448 -1.88 -22.98 12.34
N VAL A 449 -1.45 -23.29 11.10
CA VAL A 449 -1.96 -24.47 10.34
C VAL A 449 -1.71 -25.77 11.10
N VAL A 450 -0.49 -25.99 11.58
CA VAL A 450 -0.12 -27.21 12.32
C VAL A 450 -0.97 -27.36 13.58
N VAL A 451 -1.16 -26.30 14.36
CA VAL A 451 -2.02 -26.32 15.55
C VAL A 451 -3.48 -26.59 15.17
N ALA A 452 -3.99 -25.98 14.10
CA ALA A 452 -5.35 -26.25 13.62
C ALA A 452 -5.55 -27.72 13.23
N ILE A 453 -4.58 -28.31 12.51
CA ILE A 453 -4.59 -29.73 12.12
C ILE A 453 -4.56 -30.62 13.36
N ILE A 454 -3.62 -30.40 14.29
CA ILE A 454 -3.47 -31.19 15.51
C ILE A 454 -4.76 -31.16 16.35
N LEU A 455 -5.34 -29.97 16.57
CA LEU A 455 -6.58 -29.83 17.34
C LEU A 455 -7.76 -30.54 16.67
N THR A 456 -7.83 -30.48 15.33
CA THR A 456 -8.92 -31.13 14.58
C THR A 456 -8.84 -32.64 14.62
N ILE A 457 -7.65 -33.20 14.40
CA ILE A 457 -7.42 -34.66 14.34
C ILE A 457 -7.44 -35.25 15.75
N SER A 458 -6.79 -34.63 16.74
CA SER A 458 -6.74 -35.13 18.11
C SER A 458 -8.11 -35.17 18.77
N GLN A 459 -9.01 -34.28 18.42
CA GLN A 459 -10.40 -34.28 18.87
C GLN A 459 -11.33 -35.19 18.03
N ARG A 460 -10.79 -35.86 17.00
CA ARG A 460 -11.52 -36.73 16.06
C ARG A 460 -12.72 -36.02 15.39
N ILE A 461 -12.60 -34.71 15.13
CA ILE A 461 -13.65 -33.90 14.48
C ILE A 461 -13.69 -34.20 12.99
N MET A 462 -12.52 -34.26 12.37
CA MET A 462 -12.31 -34.65 10.97
C MET A 462 -11.16 -35.66 10.90
N ASN A 463 -11.22 -36.56 9.93
CA ASN A 463 -10.08 -37.43 9.62
C ASN A 463 -9.01 -36.67 8.83
N ILE A 464 -7.86 -37.29 8.61
CA ILE A 464 -6.72 -36.66 7.91
C ILE A 464 -7.13 -36.21 6.51
N SER A 465 -7.84 -37.07 5.76
CA SER A 465 -8.26 -36.72 4.38
C SER A 465 -9.22 -35.52 4.35
N GLN A 466 -10.20 -35.48 5.26
CA GLN A 466 -11.12 -34.36 5.38
C GLN A 466 -10.41 -33.06 5.80
N THR A 467 -9.43 -33.17 6.71
CA THR A 467 -8.64 -32.03 7.15
C THR A 467 -7.77 -31.47 6.02
N MET A 468 -7.14 -32.36 5.23
CA MET A 468 -6.35 -31.94 4.07
C MET A 468 -7.23 -31.38 2.94
N SER A 469 -8.41 -31.96 2.72
CA SER A 469 -9.39 -31.38 1.80
C SER A 469 -9.80 -29.97 2.23
N SER A 470 -10.04 -29.75 3.53
CA SER A 470 -10.36 -28.42 4.07
C SER A 470 -9.20 -27.43 3.87
N LEU A 471 -7.96 -27.86 4.12
CA LEU A 471 -6.77 -27.06 3.87
C LEU A 471 -6.72 -26.64 2.39
N THR A 472 -6.85 -27.61 1.48
CA THR A 472 -6.78 -27.36 0.03
C THR A 472 -7.89 -26.42 -0.44
N SER A 473 -9.10 -26.53 0.13
CA SER A 473 -10.20 -25.60 -0.15
C SER A 473 -9.84 -24.16 0.26
N GLY A 474 -9.26 -23.99 1.45
CA GLY A 474 -8.81 -22.68 1.89
C GLY A 474 -7.68 -22.08 1.03
N LEU A 475 -6.74 -22.92 0.58
CA LEU A 475 -5.70 -22.50 -0.37
C LEU A 475 -6.33 -22.02 -1.69
N LYS A 476 -7.29 -22.77 -2.24
CA LYS A 476 -8.00 -22.41 -3.47
C LYS A 476 -8.77 -21.11 -3.33
N ALA A 477 -9.39 -20.87 -2.18
CA ALA A 477 -10.13 -19.65 -1.91
C ALA A 477 -9.25 -18.38 -1.97
N MET A 478 -7.94 -18.51 -1.72
CA MET A 478 -6.98 -17.40 -1.79
C MET A 478 -6.37 -17.21 -3.19
N PHE A 479 -6.65 -18.11 -4.15
CA PHE A 479 -5.98 -18.08 -5.44
C PHE A 479 -6.29 -16.81 -6.24
N GLY A 480 -7.52 -16.29 -6.14
CA GLY A 480 -7.89 -15.00 -6.74
C GLY A 480 -7.03 -13.84 -6.23
N ALA A 481 -6.79 -13.79 -4.91
CA ALA A 481 -5.91 -12.80 -4.30
C ALA A 481 -4.47 -12.94 -4.80
N VAL A 482 -3.96 -14.15 -4.89
CA VAL A 482 -2.62 -14.43 -5.42
C VAL A 482 -2.45 -13.88 -6.83
N MET A 483 -3.44 -14.10 -7.71
CA MET A 483 -3.43 -13.59 -9.08
C MET A 483 -3.39 -12.05 -9.11
N ILE A 484 -4.26 -11.42 -8.33
CA ILE A 484 -4.36 -9.95 -8.29
C ILE A 484 -3.09 -9.33 -7.69
N LEU A 485 -2.59 -9.86 -6.57
CA LEU A 485 -1.35 -9.41 -5.94
C LEU A 485 -0.17 -9.50 -6.92
N THR A 486 -0.03 -10.64 -7.61
CA THR A 486 1.03 -10.84 -8.60
C THR A 486 0.98 -9.79 -9.72
N LEU A 487 -0.20 -9.51 -10.27
CA LEU A 487 -0.37 -8.50 -11.32
C LEU A 487 -0.19 -7.08 -10.77
N ALA A 488 -0.65 -6.80 -9.55
CA ALA A 488 -0.46 -5.49 -8.92
C ALA A 488 1.04 -5.18 -8.72
N TRP A 489 1.82 -6.13 -8.21
CA TRP A 489 3.27 -5.98 -8.09
C TRP A 489 3.97 -5.86 -9.45
N ALA A 490 3.54 -6.63 -10.46
CA ALA A 490 4.05 -6.49 -11.81
C ALA A 490 3.77 -5.09 -12.39
N LEU A 491 2.60 -4.51 -12.11
CA LEU A 491 2.29 -3.13 -12.47
C LEU A 491 3.16 -2.13 -11.70
N ALA A 492 3.38 -2.35 -10.40
CA ALA A 492 4.26 -1.51 -9.59
C ALA A 492 5.68 -1.49 -10.15
N ILE A 493 6.25 -2.65 -10.48
CA ILE A 493 7.56 -2.77 -11.14
C ILE A 493 7.57 -2.01 -12.48
N THR A 494 6.49 -2.10 -13.25
CA THR A 494 6.37 -1.40 -14.53
C THR A 494 6.39 0.13 -14.35
N THR A 495 5.67 0.65 -13.35
CA THR A 495 5.63 2.10 -13.05
C THR A 495 6.94 2.61 -12.46
N GLU A 496 7.64 1.80 -11.69
CA GLU A 496 8.98 2.09 -11.18
C GLU A 496 9.98 2.18 -12.33
N GLU A 497 10.03 1.19 -13.22
CA GLU A 497 10.93 1.18 -14.38
C GLU A 497 10.66 2.34 -15.37
N LEU A 498 9.40 2.79 -15.47
CA LEU A 498 9.03 3.95 -16.27
C LEU A 498 9.22 5.28 -15.58
N HIS A 499 9.73 5.30 -14.35
CA HIS A 499 9.96 6.51 -13.55
C HIS A 499 8.72 7.39 -13.37
N THR A 500 7.59 6.77 -13.10
CA THR A 500 6.30 7.46 -12.89
C THR A 500 6.38 8.47 -11.75
N ALA A 501 7.08 8.12 -10.66
CA ALA A 501 7.28 9.01 -9.53
C ALA A 501 8.11 10.25 -9.90
N ASP A 502 9.19 10.06 -10.66
CA ASP A 502 10.03 11.16 -11.14
C ASP A 502 9.22 12.15 -12.00
N PHE A 503 8.35 11.63 -12.87
CA PHE A 503 7.43 12.48 -13.64
C PHE A 503 6.50 13.31 -12.75
N LEU A 504 5.90 12.68 -11.73
CA LEU A 504 5.00 13.38 -10.84
C LEU A 504 5.72 14.44 -10.00
N VAL A 505 6.95 14.18 -9.58
CA VAL A 505 7.80 15.15 -8.87
C VAL A 505 8.19 16.31 -9.80
N ASP A 506 8.60 16.04 -11.05
CA ASP A 506 8.96 17.06 -12.04
C ASP A 506 7.77 17.98 -12.37
N LEU A 507 6.56 17.40 -12.46
CA LEU A 507 5.32 18.13 -12.74
C LEU A 507 5.01 19.20 -11.68
N LEU A 508 5.43 18.99 -10.42
CA LEU A 508 5.17 19.90 -9.31
C LEU A 508 6.12 21.12 -9.25
N GLY A 509 7.24 21.08 -9.97
CA GLY A 509 8.09 22.25 -10.28
C GLY A 509 9.01 22.76 -9.16
N ASN A 510 9.90 23.69 -9.52
CA ASN A 510 11.03 24.16 -8.70
C ASN A 510 10.73 25.37 -7.78
N SER A 511 9.48 25.83 -7.64
CA SER A 511 9.14 27.05 -6.90
C SER A 511 8.20 26.76 -5.74
N LEU A 512 8.62 25.97 -4.75
CA LEU A 512 7.78 25.56 -3.64
C LEU A 512 8.01 26.42 -2.39
N ASN A 513 6.93 27.02 -1.87
CA ASN A 513 6.94 27.60 -0.54
C ASN A 513 6.85 26.49 0.50
N PRO A 514 7.71 26.44 1.55
CA PRO A 514 7.75 25.36 2.55
C PRO A 514 6.39 24.98 3.14
N TYR A 515 5.51 25.94 3.39
CA TYR A 515 4.18 25.70 3.94
C TYR A 515 3.28 24.84 3.04
N PHE A 516 3.51 24.83 1.72
CA PHE A 516 2.73 24.05 0.78
C PHE A 516 3.29 22.65 0.53
N LEU A 517 4.49 22.35 1.02
CA LEU A 517 5.08 21.01 0.87
C LEU A 517 4.19 19.90 1.43
N PRO A 518 3.68 19.96 2.68
CA PRO A 518 2.84 18.90 3.22
C PRO A 518 1.59 18.61 2.39
N PRO A 519 0.75 19.57 1.99
CA PRO A 519 -0.41 19.26 1.15
C PRO A 519 -0.05 18.78 -0.26
N ILE A 520 1.02 19.26 -0.86
CA ILE A 520 1.49 18.82 -2.19
C ILE A 520 1.98 17.38 -2.09
N ILE A 521 2.81 17.05 -1.09
CA ILE A 521 3.31 15.70 -0.87
C ILE A 521 2.18 14.76 -0.49
N PHE A 522 1.18 15.22 0.27
CA PHE A 522 -0.02 14.43 0.57
C PHE A 522 -0.75 14.02 -0.71
N VAL A 523 -1.03 14.98 -1.59
CA VAL A 523 -1.71 14.69 -2.86
C VAL A 523 -0.87 13.76 -3.72
N LEU A 524 0.43 14.03 -3.83
CA LEU A 524 1.36 13.21 -4.60
C LEU A 524 1.43 11.78 -4.06
N ALA A 525 1.61 11.60 -2.75
CA ALA A 525 1.65 10.29 -2.12
C ALA A 525 0.34 9.53 -2.32
N ALA A 526 -0.80 10.20 -2.13
CA ALA A 526 -2.11 9.60 -2.36
C ALA A 526 -2.31 9.16 -3.82
N LEU A 527 -1.85 9.96 -4.79
CA LEU A 527 -1.93 9.63 -6.22
C LEU A 527 -1.01 8.45 -6.59
N ILE A 528 0.23 8.45 -6.07
CA ILE A 528 1.16 7.34 -6.32
C ILE A 528 0.61 6.06 -5.70
N SER A 529 0.17 6.10 -4.44
CA SER A 529 -0.37 4.95 -3.75
C SER A 529 -1.66 4.44 -4.42
N PHE A 530 -2.55 5.35 -4.82
CA PHE A 530 -3.73 5.01 -5.60
C PHE A 530 -3.38 4.33 -6.93
N SER A 531 -2.32 4.81 -7.60
CA SER A 531 -1.88 4.31 -8.91
C SER A 531 -1.11 3.01 -8.84
N THR A 532 -0.32 2.81 -7.78
CA THR A 532 0.48 1.60 -7.58
C THR A 532 -0.27 0.51 -6.81
N GLY A 533 -1.32 0.89 -6.08
CA GLY A 533 -2.04 0.00 -5.18
C GLY A 533 -1.18 -0.47 -3.99
N SER A 534 -0.17 0.30 -3.61
CA SER A 534 0.74 -0.12 -2.54
C SER A 534 1.25 1.07 -1.72
N SER A 535 0.94 1.06 -0.44
CA SER A 535 1.50 2.02 0.53
C SER A 535 3.02 1.85 0.65
N TRP A 536 3.51 0.61 0.62
CA TRP A 536 4.93 0.29 0.73
C TRP A 536 5.76 0.87 -0.41
N SER A 537 5.33 0.65 -1.65
CA SER A 537 6.00 1.20 -2.83
C SER A 537 6.02 2.72 -2.80
N THR A 538 4.92 3.34 -2.36
CA THR A 538 4.81 4.80 -2.23
C THR A 538 5.80 5.35 -1.20
N MET A 539 5.90 4.72 -0.04
CA MET A 539 6.88 5.10 0.99
C MET A 539 8.31 4.93 0.49
N ALA A 540 8.63 3.80 -0.15
CA ALA A 540 9.96 3.51 -0.70
C ALA A 540 10.42 4.56 -1.71
N ILE A 541 9.49 5.05 -2.54
CA ILE A 541 9.79 6.06 -3.56
C ILE A 541 9.88 7.47 -2.96
N LEU A 542 8.95 7.83 -2.07
CA LEU A 542 8.82 9.22 -1.64
C LEU A 542 9.70 9.61 -0.47
N TYR A 543 9.97 8.74 0.50
CA TYR A 543 10.79 9.13 1.64
C TYR A 543 12.21 9.57 1.25
N PRO A 544 12.94 8.88 0.38
CA PRO A 544 14.26 9.32 -0.05
C PRO A 544 14.26 10.68 -0.77
N ILE A 545 13.13 11.05 -1.36
CA ILE A 545 12.98 12.32 -2.09
C ILE A 545 12.40 13.41 -1.18
N ALA A 546 11.32 13.12 -0.47
CA ALA A 546 10.55 14.09 0.31
C ALA A 546 11.34 14.61 1.51
N ILE A 547 12.16 13.77 2.15
CA ILE A 547 12.95 14.16 3.32
C ILE A 547 14.01 15.19 2.96
N PRO A 548 14.97 14.94 2.05
CA PRO A 548 15.98 15.94 1.67
C PRO A 548 15.36 17.16 0.99
N LEU A 549 14.31 16.98 0.15
CA LEU A 549 13.60 18.07 -0.48
C LEU A 549 13.00 19.03 0.56
N THR A 550 12.37 18.49 1.60
CA THR A 550 11.76 19.30 2.67
C THR A 550 12.80 20.14 3.38
N TRP A 551 13.92 19.51 3.73
CA TRP A 551 15.03 20.23 4.37
C TRP A 551 15.58 21.33 3.49
N PHE A 552 15.92 21.01 2.24
CA PHE A 552 16.48 21.95 1.27
C PHE A 552 15.57 23.17 1.02
N VAL A 553 14.26 22.94 0.83
CA VAL A 553 13.30 24.04 0.60
C VAL A 553 13.15 24.91 1.84
N ALA A 554 13.15 24.33 3.04
CA ALA A 554 13.07 25.08 4.29
C ALA A 554 14.36 25.92 4.53
N GLU A 555 15.52 25.34 4.27
CA GLU A 555 16.83 26.01 4.38
C GLU A 555 16.95 27.15 3.39
N GLN A 556 16.57 26.94 2.13
CA GLN A 556 16.55 28.02 1.10
C GLN A 556 15.59 29.16 1.46
N ALA A 557 14.48 28.84 2.10
CA ALA A 557 13.53 29.84 2.59
C ALA A 557 14.02 30.58 3.85
N GLY A 558 15.21 30.24 4.37
CA GLY A 558 15.80 30.87 5.54
C GLY A 558 15.17 30.46 6.88
N TRP A 559 14.55 29.27 6.94
CA TRP A 559 13.95 28.78 8.17
C TRP A 559 14.99 28.35 9.22
N GLU A 560 14.70 28.58 10.49
CA GLU A 560 15.50 28.05 11.58
C GLU A 560 15.41 26.52 11.60
N ALA A 561 16.48 25.84 12.02
CA ALA A 561 16.59 24.38 12.04
C ALA A 561 15.42 23.70 12.78
N ALA A 562 14.96 24.26 13.90
CA ALA A 562 13.84 23.71 14.66
C ALA A 562 12.51 23.75 13.87
N ALA A 563 12.27 24.82 13.11
CA ALA A 563 11.09 24.96 12.27
C ALA A 563 11.17 23.98 11.06
N ALA A 564 12.34 23.85 10.45
CA ALA A 564 12.60 22.91 9.38
C ALA A 564 12.40 21.45 9.83
N GLN A 565 12.86 21.09 11.05
CA GLN A 565 12.60 19.78 11.65
C GLN A 565 11.11 19.52 11.87
N GLY A 566 10.37 20.51 12.37
CA GLY A 566 8.91 20.41 12.55
C GLY A 566 8.18 20.14 11.23
N LEU A 567 8.58 20.82 10.15
CA LEU A 567 8.05 20.58 8.81
C LEU A 567 8.41 19.18 8.31
N LEU A 568 9.65 18.73 8.53
CA LEU A 568 10.12 17.42 8.16
C LEU A 568 9.31 16.31 8.82
N TYR A 569 9.08 16.39 10.14
CA TYR A 569 8.26 15.42 10.86
C TYR A 569 6.82 15.37 10.31
N ASN A 570 6.26 16.52 9.94
CA ASN A 570 4.95 16.58 9.31
C ASN A 570 4.97 15.89 7.94
N VAL A 571 5.96 16.15 7.10
CA VAL A 571 6.09 15.52 5.78
C VAL A 571 6.27 14.01 5.90
N ILE A 572 7.08 13.52 6.84
CA ILE A 572 7.25 12.09 7.09
C ILE A 572 5.90 11.45 7.43
N SER A 573 5.16 12.01 8.38
CA SER A 573 3.83 11.51 8.73
C SER A 573 2.84 11.58 7.57
N ILE A 574 2.94 12.62 6.73
CA ILE A 574 2.06 12.84 5.59
C ILE A 574 2.29 11.83 4.48
N VAL A 575 3.54 11.49 4.17
CA VAL A 575 3.84 10.44 3.19
C VAL A 575 3.17 9.14 3.60
N LEU A 576 3.31 8.75 4.86
CA LEU A 576 2.68 7.55 5.42
C LEU A 576 1.14 7.64 5.38
N ALA A 577 0.58 8.71 5.92
CA ALA A 577 -0.86 8.93 6.01
C ALA A 577 -1.54 8.96 4.63
N ALA A 578 -0.92 9.63 3.67
CA ALA A 578 -1.44 9.74 2.30
C ALA A 578 -1.24 8.44 1.51
N SER A 579 -0.17 7.68 1.79
CA SER A 579 0.00 6.34 1.22
C SER A 579 -1.13 5.42 1.64
N VAL A 580 -1.52 5.45 2.93
CA VAL A 580 -2.66 4.70 3.45
C VAL A 580 -3.99 5.18 2.84
N LEU A 581 -4.17 6.50 2.68
CA LEU A 581 -5.37 7.04 1.99
C LEU A 581 -5.45 6.56 0.54
N GLY A 582 -4.36 6.66 -0.20
CA GLY A 582 -4.31 6.24 -1.61
C GLY A 582 -4.61 4.76 -1.76
N ASP A 583 -4.06 3.95 -0.87
CA ASP A 583 -4.29 2.52 -0.76
C ASP A 583 -5.78 2.21 -0.54
N HIS A 584 -6.41 2.80 0.47
CA HIS A 584 -7.84 2.66 0.74
C HIS A 584 -8.75 3.12 -0.42
N CYS A 585 -8.28 4.02 -1.28
CA CYS A 585 -9.04 4.50 -2.43
C CYS A 585 -8.83 3.65 -3.67
N SER A 586 -7.77 2.84 -3.71
CA SER A 586 -7.30 2.15 -4.91
C SER A 586 -8.05 0.84 -5.15
N PRO A 587 -8.59 0.63 -6.37
CA PRO A 587 -9.17 -0.66 -6.72
C PRO A 587 -8.13 -1.75 -7.01
N ILE A 588 -6.84 -1.43 -6.96
CA ILE A 588 -5.75 -2.37 -7.17
C ILE A 588 -4.90 -2.56 -5.91
N SER A 589 -5.34 -2.01 -4.78
CA SER A 589 -4.67 -2.14 -3.50
C SER A 589 -4.71 -3.58 -3.00
N ASP A 590 -3.55 -4.07 -2.56
CA ASP A 590 -3.40 -5.41 -2.01
C ASP A 590 -4.21 -5.59 -0.71
N THR A 591 -4.17 -4.63 0.21
CA THR A 591 -4.94 -4.68 1.46
C THR A 591 -6.44 -4.58 1.21
N THR A 592 -6.89 -3.71 0.29
CA THR A 592 -8.30 -3.57 -0.08
C THR A 592 -8.83 -4.81 -0.80
N ILE A 593 -8.00 -5.47 -1.61
CA ILE A 593 -8.33 -6.76 -2.24
C ILE A 593 -8.47 -7.84 -1.17
N LEU A 594 -7.51 -7.95 -0.26
CA LEU A 594 -7.54 -8.96 0.81
C LEU A 594 -8.72 -8.75 1.77
N SER A 595 -9.06 -7.50 2.11
CA SER A 595 -10.23 -7.20 2.94
C SER A 595 -11.54 -7.52 2.25
N SER A 596 -11.62 -7.31 0.93
CA SER A 596 -12.78 -7.72 0.13
C SER A 596 -12.97 -9.23 0.17
N LEU A 597 -11.89 -9.98 -0.06
CA LEU A 597 -11.89 -11.45 -0.06
C LEU A 597 -12.19 -12.02 1.33
N ALA A 598 -11.52 -11.54 2.35
CA ALA A 598 -11.73 -11.99 3.73
C ALA A 598 -13.16 -11.73 4.21
N SER A 599 -13.77 -10.63 3.76
CA SER A 599 -15.15 -10.27 4.06
C SER A 599 -16.16 -10.93 3.10
N ASP A 600 -15.72 -11.62 2.06
CA ASP A 600 -16.54 -12.14 0.95
C ASP A 600 -17.43 -11.04 0.35
N CYS A 601 -16.84 -9.89 0.10
CA CYS A 601 -17.46 -8.73 -0.52
C CYS A 601 -16.98 -8.60 -1.97
N ASN A 602 -17.86 -8.18 -2.88
CA ASN A 602 -17.38 -7.81 -4.20
C ASN A 602 -16.38 -6.65 -4.08
N HIS A 603 -15.22 -6.79 -4.71
CA HIS A 603 -14.13 -5.85 -4.56
C HIS A 603 -14.49 -4.42 -5.02
N ILE A 604 -15.16 -4.29 -6.15
CA ILE A 604 -15.57 -2.97 -6.67
C ILE A 604 -16.66 -2.34 -5.79
N ASP A 605 -17.57 -3.14 -5.23
CA ASP A 605 -18.58 -2.65 -4.27
C ASP A 605 -17.91 -2.17 -2.98
N HIS A 606 -16.87 -2.91 -2.49
CA HIS A 606 -16.07 -2.47 -1.36
C HIS A 606 -15.43 -1.10 -1.65
N VAL A 607 -14.64 -0.98 -2.71
CA VAL A 607 -13.95 0.27 -3.07
C VAL A 607 -14.94 1.42 -3.24
N SER A 608 -16.05 1.20 -3.98
CA SER A 608 -17.05 2.26 -4.25
C SER A 608 -17.77 2.74 -2.99
N THR A 609 -17.97 1.86 -2.01
CA THR A 609 -18.61 2.21 -0.73
C THR A 609 -17.65 2.86 0.25
N GLN A 610 -16.37 2.47 0.26
CA GLN A 610 -15.30 3.01 1.10
C GLN A 610 -14.82 4.39 0.65
N LEU A 611 -14.71 4.61 -0.66
CA LEU A 611 -14.12 5.81 -1.26
C LEU A 611 -14.67 7.13 -0.69
N PRO A 612 -16.00 7.35 -0.53
CA PRO A 612 -16.51 8.59 0.04
C PRO A 612 -16.08 8.82 1.49
N TYR A 613 -15.86 7.74 2.25
CA TYR A 613 -15.41 7.81 3.64
C TYR A 613 -13.93 8.17 3.71
N ALA A 614 -13.10 7.47 2.95
CA ALA A 614 -11.66 7.74 2.84
C ALA A 614 -11.40 9.18 2.37
N LEU A 615 -12.09 9.65 1.33
CA LEU A 615 -11.95 11.02 0.83
C LEU A 615 -12.44 12.08 1.85
N THR A 616 -13.49 11.80 2.62
CA THR A 616 -13.96 12.71 3.67
C THR A 616 -12.89 12.87 4.75
N VAL A 617 -12.34 11.78 5.26
CA VAL A 617 -11.28 11.82 6.27
C VAL A 617 -10.00 12.39 5.70
N GLY A 618 -9.62 12.01 4.47
CA GLY A 618 -8.43 12.52 3.77
C GLY A 618 -8.48 14.03 3.55
N THR A 619 -9.65 14.57 3.15
CA THR A 619 -9.82 16.02 2.99
C THR A 619 -9.64 16.77 4.31
N VAL A 620 -10.16 16.26 5.41
CA VAL A 620 -9.92 16.85 6.73
C VAL A 620 -8.45 16.76 7.09
N SER A 621 -7.82 15.60 6.86
CA SER A 621 -6.43 15.35 7.24
C SER A 621 -5.43 16.24 6.50
N ILE A 622 -5.61 16.47 5.18
CA ILE A 622 -4.73 17.36 4.41
C ILE A 622 -4.83 18.81 4.91
N VAL A 623 -6.04 19.27 5.25
CA VAL A 623 -6.24 20.61 5.82
C VAL A 623 -5.56 20.74 7.18
N LEU A 624 -5.69 19.73 8.04
CA LEU A 624 -5.03 19.74 9.36
C LEU A 624 -3.51 19.70 9.25
N GLY A 625 -2.95 18.89 8.33
CA GLY A 625 -1.53 18.85 8.06
C GLY A 625 -0.98 20.19 7.57
N PHE A 626 -1.70 20.86 6.68
CA PHE A 626 -1.36 22.21 6.21
C PHE A 626 -1.41 23.24 7.34
N VAL A 627 -2.48 23.25 8.13
CA VAL A 627 -2.63 24.18 9.27
C VAL A 627 -1.56 23.92 10.32
N ALA A 628 -1.20 22.66 10.57
CA ALA A 628 -0.12 22.32 11.49
C ALA A 628 1.22 22.89 11.02
N SER A 629 1.50 22.90 9.72
CA SER A 629 2.71 23.55 9.13
C SER A 629 2.69 25.05 9.34
N LEU A 630 1.56 25.72 9.11
CA LEU A 630 1.42 27.17 9.29
C LEU A 630 1.61 27.62 10.74
N LEU A 631 1.20 26.80 11.68
CA LEU A 631 1.22 27.14 13.12
C LEU A 631 2.45 26.59 13.87
N GLY A 632 3.41 26.01 13.15
CA GLY A 632 4.69 25.55 13.69
C GLY A 632 4.69 24.20 14.39
N GLY A 633 3.60 23.47 14.38
CA GLY A 633 3.43 22.08 14.82
C GLY A 633 4.04 21.72 16.19
N GLY A 634 3.28 21.27 17.12
CA GLY A 634 3.75 20.77 18.41
C GLY A 634 2.73 19.76 18.93
N TRP A 635 3.08 18.92 19.89
CA TRP A 635 2.17 17.89 20.40
C TRP A 635 0.81 18.45 20.85
N LEU A 636 0.82 19.54 21.62
CA LEU A 636 -0.43 20.16 22.09
C LEU A 636 -1.26 20.70 20.93
N LEU A 637 -0.62 21.41 19.98
CA LEU A 637 -1.30 21.96 18.81
C LEU A 637 -1.90 20.85 17.95
N CYS A 638 -1.13 19.80 17.66
CA CYS A 638 -1.61 18.68 16.84
C CYS A 638 -2.77 17.93 17.52
N LEU A 639 -2.75 17.79 18.86
CA LEU A 639 -3.88 17.24 19.61
C LEU A 639 -5.12 18.12 19.52
N LEU A 640 -4.96 19.45 19.61
CA LEU A 640 -6.08 20.38 19.41
C LEU A 640 -6.63 20.31 17.98
N LEU A 641 -5.76 20.27 16.98
CA LEU A 641 -6.14 20.09 15.58
C LEU A 641 -6.85 18.75 15.35
N MET A 642 -6.39 17.67 15.99
CA MET A 642 -7.07 16.38 15.97
C MET A 642 -8.51 16.50 16.53
N GLY A 643 -8.68 17.23 17.65
CA GLY A 643 -10.00 17.54 18.22
C GLY A 643 -10.90 18.32 17.25
N VAL A 644 -10.33 19.30 16.54
CA VAL A 644 -11.04 20.04 15.48
C VAL A 644 -11.47 19.11 14.37
N GLY A 645 -10.54 18.23 13.90
CA GLY A 645 -10.85 17.24 12.89
C GLY A 645 -12.01 16.32 13.29
N LEU A 646 -12.01 15.82 14.52
CA LEU A 646 -13.10 15.01 15.06
C LEU A 646 -14.43 15.78 15.08
N ALA A 647 -14.42 17.06 15.48
CA ALA A 647 -15.62 17.89 15.46
C ALA A 647 -16.16 18.13 14.06
N VAL A 648 -15.27 18.37 13.08
CA VAL A 648 -15.64 18.51 11.66
C VAL A 648 -16.26 17.20 11.13
N LEU A 649 -15.63 16.06 11.36
CA LEU A 649 -16.14 14.75 10.95
C LEU A 649 -17.48 14.44 11.61
N TYR A 650 -17.65 14.75 12.89
CA TYR A 650 -18.94 14.63 13.57
C TYR A 650 -20.01 15.48 12.87
N GLY A 651 -19.70 16.72 12.53
CA GLY A 651 -20.58 17.61 11.77
C GLY A 651 -20.98 17.03 10.42
N VAL A 652 -20.01 16.48 9.68
CA VAL A 652 -20.26 15.83 8.37
C VAL A 652 -21.20 14.62 8.51
N VAL A 653 -20.95 13.74 9.49
CA VAL A 653 -21.80 12.56 9.73
C VAL A 653 -23.20 12.98 10.16
N ARG A 654 -23.33 14.05 10.97
CA ARG A 654 -24.62 14.56 11.38
C ARG A 654 -25.39 15.18 10.23
N TRP A 655 -24.72 15.87 9.33
CA TRP A 655 -25.34 16.58 8.19
C TRP A 655 -25.67 15.65 7.02
N LYS A 656 -24.70 14.86 6.55
CA LYS A 656 -24.87 13.97 5.39
C LYS A 656 -25.42 12.60 5.76
N GLY A 657 -25.10 12.12 6.97
CA GLY A 657 -25.43 10.77 7.41
C GLY A 657 -26.92 10.62 7.73
N GLN A 658 -27.47 9.48 7.36
CA GLN A 658 -28.84 9.08 7.69
C GLN A 658 -28.81 7.89 8.62
N VAL A 659 -29.78 7.83 9.52
CA VAL A 659 -29.88 6.72 10.48
C VAL A 659 -30.17 5.42 9.73
N VAL A 660 -29.44 4.39 10.06
CA VAL A 660 -29.72 3.02 9.65
C VAL A 660 -30.52 2.38 10.78
N ALA A 661 -31.80 2.15 10.52
CA ALA A 661 -32.67 1.51 11.51
C ALA A 661 -32.21 0.06 11.79
N ASP A 662 -32.30 -0.36 13.04
CA ASP A 662 -32.16 -1.79 13.36
C ASP A 662 -33.39 -2.52 12.78
N ALA A 663 -33.17 -3.68 12.15
CA ALA A 663 -34.24 -4.48 11.53
C ALA A 663 -35.12 -5.15 12.60
#